data_1f4cdd1c7f2ede271bcdc96562bf9bae
#
_entry.id   1f4cdd1c7f2ede271bcdc96562bf9bae
#
_cell.length_a   1.000
_cell.length_b   1.000
_cell.length_c   1.000
_cell.angle_alpha   90.00
_cell.angle_beta   90.00
_cell.angle_gamma   90.00
#
_symmetry.space_group_name_H-M   'P 1'
#
loop_
_entity.id
_entity.type
_entity.pdbx_description
1 polymer ?
#
loop_
_entity_poly.entity_id
_entity_poly.type
_entity_poly.pdbx_seq_one_letter_code
_entity_poly.pdbx_strand_id
1 'polypeptide(L)'
;MVTNCKKKCDMRYCAVLLLLFLAAGVQAADLKLAAGDVELTFTKVAAGYQTHLTYNGTDLPFIEAGKPAYLEVQGKPVAGYYTTVSENQGTFTCVADLQSGRGSQFRITDVYTSPTKGQISLRRDVQVVSKKSGDNYFNSAFAVQTTDNTKFTNNEYLVPGVLYKGYFDAVCNTPTYLPQDGDAWFLYRDDRTPLPFVMSRSKTTGTTITLAHQDSECRTVVADANGESYNAGYRFGACGLWRDTANNLTYQEVIYPGTTKSTKSGKGNRFHPVDTSVKHSYSVFVSISHTDTYAEAAKQSWNEVFNLYNPKVYNVDLQACYEGLIESLLTYYVPSREDGGTYDKPGWPFEVSLTDFKPKGIDYQMGFVGMQVSSGYYLYRYGIENKQSDTRHKGEAVLDFWADDCLSPIGMPSTWYDPNGNGGKGGWRNYESILRIMTGGMEGLLSAWCFGTKNGEKHDNWIASCKKFGDWLLSAQNANGSLAFSWNRNKIQNNQHPVKTDNGLTTTSALRYLVELYIATGDERYKEAALKAGDYCYLFVHKKYHYCACVVDNPQVIDSESGYMAMVGFLSLYDLTKDEKWLDAAEQAATYTETWVYSFEIPVEDDRTEDNPIFPRDRSIVGQHLIAIGHSAADLGFAWTSFAYYRLYLLTNNAHYLKMARMSAHNSKQSMNWDESLYPGQPRGLQLEAFQVMIPRRVGGVATTLNWNYAGHLDPMFRFKDAFGTPDMEEVEKMSWEKRQELAARYSLYQSSDYGQTILANDDVRTDMEVAYPNPIDSGSDMHISMPDVAYTLSIYNMAGERVYQTEKTGAANVRMSFPSGVYTMVLLHDGKADTQRVIVK
;
A
#
# COMPACT_ATOMS: atom_id res chain seq x y z
N MET A 1 -80.87 -63.42 3.94
CA MET A 1 -80.22 -64.44 3.01
C MET A 1 -78.77 -64.01 2.73
N VAL A 2 -77.92 -64.89 3.18
CA VAL A 2 -76.48 -64.75 3.08
C VAL A 2 -75.99 -65.12 1.73
N THR A 3 -75.09 -64.41 1.14
CA THR A 3 -74.14 -64.96 0.18
C THR A 3 -72.76 -64.28 0.29
N ASN A 4 -71.83 -65.08 0.71
CA ASN A 4 -70.41 -64.84 0.70
C ASN A 4 -69.87 -64.62 -0.73
N CYS A 5 -68.98 -63.62 -0.91
CA CYS A 5 -68.07 -63.63 -2.03
C CYS A 5 -66.67 -63.38 -1.54
N LYS A 6 -65.89 -64.42 -1.35
CA LYS A 6 -64.39 -64.40 -1.12
C LYS A 6 -63.76 -64.12 -2.48
N LYS A 7 -63.22 -62.97 -2.69
CA LYS A 7 -62.23 -62.75 -3.72
C LYS A 7 -60.83 -63.00 -3.17
N LYS A 8 -60.12 -64.03 -3.59
CA LYS A 8 -58.74 -64.31 -3.45
C LYS A 8 -57.97 -63.19 -4.12
N CYS A 9 -57.24 -62.38 -3.34
CA CYS A 9 -56.25 -61.45 -3.86
C CYS A 9 -55.03 -62.26 -4.24
N ASP A 10 -54.68 -62.20 -5.51
CA ASP A 10 -53.57 -62.98 -6.10
C ASP A 10 -52.24 -62.39 -5.61
N MET A 11 -51.51 -63.13 -4.75
CA MET A 11 -50.22 -62.74 -4.13
C MET A 11 -49.11 -62.45 -5.14
N ARG A 12 -49.32 -62.73 -6.44
CA ARG A 12 -48.33 -62.49 -7.49
C ARG A 12 -48.30 -61.02 -7.91
N TYR A 13 -49.37 -60.24 -7.75
CA TYR A 13 -49.40 -58.79 -8.08
C TYR A 13 -48.83 -57.95 -6.94
N CYS A 14 -48.90 -58.34 -5.68
CA CYS A 14 -48.27 -57.65 -4.56
C CYS A 14 -46.73 -57.79 -4.57
N ALA A 15 -46.22 -58.93 -5.04
CA ALA A 15 -44.78 -59.14 -5.12
C ALA A 15 -44.13 -58.36 -6.29
N VAL A 16 -44.82 -58.12 -7.38
CA VAL A 16 -44.35 -57.30 -8.54
C VAL A 16 -44.39 -55.81 -8.21
N LEU A 17 -45.40 -55.33 -7.47
CA LEU A 17 -45.45 -53.96 -6.98
C LEU A 17 -44.39 -53.67 -5.88
N LEU A 18 -44.09 -54.64 -5.02
CA LEU A 18 -43.04 -54.47 -4.01
C LEU A 18 -41.63 -54.53 -4.61
N LEU A 19 -41.43 -55.29 -5.71
CA LEU A 19 -40.16 -55.29 -6.46
C LEU A 19 -39.99 -54.06 -7.37
N LEU A 20 -41.08 -53.39 -7.83
CA LEU A 20 -41.02 -52.12 -8.52
C LEU A 20 -40.82 -50.93 -7.60
N PHE A 21 -41.20 -50.99 -6.34
CA PHE A 21 -40.86 -49.98 -5.32
C PHE A 21 -39.45 -50.16 -4.71
N LEU A 22 -38.83 -51.36 -4.78
CA LEU A 22 -37.44 -51.58 -4.41
C LEU A 22 -36.45 -51.25 -5.51
N ALA A 23 -36.89 -50.97 -6.74
CA ALA A 23 -36.04 -50.49 -7.84
C ALA A 23 -36.11 -48.97 -8.04
N ALA A 24 -36.86 -48.20 -7.25
CA ALA A 24 -36.64 -46.82 -7.04
C ALA A 24 -35.38 -46.68 -6.21
N GLY A 25 -34.20 -46.67 -6.85
CA GLY A 25 -32.91 -46.50 -6.22
C GLY A 25 -33.01 -45.33 -5.28
N VAL A 26 -32.75 -45.53 -4.00
CA VAL A 26 -32.49 -44.45 -3.09
C VAL A 26 -31.28 -43.74 -3.69
N GLN A 27 -31.50 -42.64 -4.39
CA GLN A 27 -30.42 -41.79 -4.83
C GLN A 27 -29.71 -41.34 -3.54
N ALA A 28 -28.48 -41.75 -3.36
CA ALA A 28 -27.71 -41.34 -2.19
C ALA A 28 -27.79 -39.82 -2.12
N ALA A 29 -28.11 -39.29 -0.95
CA ALA A 29 -28.17 -37.86 -0.75
C ALA A 29 -26.83 -37.25 -1.13
N ASP A 30 -26.86 -36.10 -1.80
CA ASP A 30 -25.65 -35.35 -2.12
C ASP A 30 -24.87 -35.03 -0.83
N LEU A 31 -23.56 -35.15 -0.88
CA LEU A 31 -22.68 -34.69 0.17
C LEU A 31 -22.39 -33.21 -0.03
N LYS A 32 -22.47 -32.41 1.03
CA LYS A 32 -22.39 -30.95 0.94
C LYS A 32 -21.47 -30.35 1.99
N LEU A 33 -20.54 -29.50 1.55
CA LEU A 33 -19.79 -28.59 2.39
C LEU A 33 -20.40 -27.20 2.24
N ALA A 34 -21.07 -26.72 3.29
CA ALA A 34 -21.72 -25.40 3.31
C ALA A 34 -20.85 -24.37 4.04
N ALA A 35 -20.63 -23.23 3.41
CA ALA A 35 -19.93 -22.06 3.92
C ALA A 35 -20.84 -20.80 3.82
N GLY A 36 -21.98 -20.83 4.48
CA GLY A 36 -23.02 -19.81 4.35
C GLY A 36 -23.69 -19.85 2.98
N ASP A 37 -23.55 -18.80 2.17
CA ASP A 37 -24.14 -18.70 0.85
C ASP A 37 -23.31 -19.42 -0.25
N VAL A 38 -22.14 -19.93 0.12
CA VAL A 38 -21.27 -20.77 -0.72
C VAL A 38 -21.48 -22.22 -0.35
N GLU A 39 -21.70 -23.06 -1.34
CA GLU A 39 -21.90 -24.50 -1.15
C GLU A 39 -21.08 -25.31 -2.15
N LEU A 40 -20.34 -26.30 -1.68
CA LEU A 40 -19.67 -27.30 -2.51
C LEU A 40 -20.44 -28.62 -2.38
N THR A 41 -21.05 -29.06 -3.48
CA THR A 41 -21.90 -30.25 -3.52
C THR A 41 -21.22 -31.38 -4.32
N PHE A 42 -21.25 -32.59 -3.79
CA PHE A 42 -20.75 -33.81 -4.42
C PHE A 42 -21.92 -34.74 -4.73
N THR A 43 -22.30 -34.81 -5.98
CA THR A 43 -23.43 -35.64 -6.47
C THR A 43 -22.89 -36.94 -7.06
N LYS A 44 -23.37 -38.08 -6.57
CA LYS A 44 -22.97 -39.40 -7.08
C LYS A 44 -23.50 -39.61 -8.48
N VAL A 45 -22.59 -39.90 -9.42
CA VAL A 45 -22.90 -40.27 -10.83
C VAL A 45 -22.24 -41.61 -11.16
N ALA A 46 -22.55 -42.19 -12.30
CA ALA A 46 -22.01 -43.50 -12.71
C ALA A 46 -20.47 -43.53 -12.74
N ALA A 47 -19.84 -42.43 -13.13
CA ALA A 47 -18.37 -42.31 -13.25
C ALA A 47 -17.66 -41.80 -11.97
N GLY A 48 -18.36 -41.57 -10.86
CA GLY A 48 -17.78 -41.05 -9.62
C GLY A 48 -18.67 -40.03 -8.92
N TYR A 49 -18.09 -38.91 -8.51
CA TYR A 49 -18.82 -37.79 -7.92
C TYR A 49 -18.60 -36.54 -8.77
N GLN A 50 -19.70 -36.00 -9.29
CA GLN A 50 -19.73 -34.69 -9.92
C GLN A 50 -19.72 -33.63 -8.82
N THR A 51 -18.92 -32.59 -8.99
CA THR A 51 -18.75 -31.56 -7.97
C THR A 51 -19.24 -30.21 -8.49
N HIS A 52 -20.05 -29.53 -7.71
CA HIS A 52 -20.57 -28.20 -8.02
C HIS A 52 -20.20 -27.23 -6.91
N LEU A 53 -19.65 -26.08 -7.28
CA LEU A 53 -19.46 -24.93 -6.40
C LEU A 53 -20.55 -23.92 -6.73
N THR A 54 -21.35 -23.52 -5.74
CA THR A 54 -22.45 -22.56 -5.95
C THR A 54 -22.32 -21.39 -4.98
N TYR A 55 -22.80 -20.23 -5.44
CA TYR A 55 -23.01 -19.04 -4.62
C TYR A 55 -24.43 -18.54 -4.76
N ASN A 56 -25.17 -18.44 -3.65
CA ASN A 56 -26.62 -18.15 -3.66
C ASN A 56 -27.40 -19.03 -4.65
N GLY A 57 -27.03 -20.32 -4.76
CA GLY A 57 -27.63 -21.28 -5.66
C GLY A 57 -27.24 -21.15 -7.15
N THR A 58 -26.36 -20.21 -7.48
CA THR A 58 -25.82 -20.04 -8.84
C THR A 58 -24.51 -20.82 -8.98
N ASP A 59 -24.40 -21.69 -10.00
CA ASP A 59 -23.22 -22.52 -10.24
C ASP A 59 -22.03 -21.68 -10.71
N LEU A 60 -20.86 -21.94 -10.12
CA LEU A 60 -19.58 -21.34 -10.45
C LEU A 60 -18.67 -22.43 -11.03
N PRO A 61 -18.61 -22.59 -12.36
CA PRO A 61 -17.97 -23.75 -12.96
C PRO A 61 -16.45 -23.77 -12.73
N PHE A 62 -15.90 -24.99 -12.61
CA PHE A 62 -14.48 -25.27 -12.70
C PHE A 62 -14.00 -25.27 -14.16
N ILE A 63 -12.69 -25.43 -14.40
CA ILE A 63 -12.09 -25.55 -15.76
C ILE A 63 -12.88 -26.56 -16.61
N GLU A 64 -13.11 -27.74 -16.04
CA GLU A 64 -13.97 -28.76 -16.61
C GLU A 64 -15.21 -28.90 -15.72
N ALA A 65 -16.37 -28.63 -16.27
CA ALA A 65 -17.61 -28.60 -15.52
C ALA A 65 -17.84 -29.89 -14.70
N GLY A 66 -18.00 -29.73 -13.39
CA GLY A 66 -18.21 -30.83 -12.45
C GLY A 66 -16.97 -31.67 -12.12
N LYS A 67 -15.78 -31.31 -12.66
CA LYS A 67 -14.52 -32.06 -12.49
C LYS A 67 -13.41 -31.16 -11.96
N PRO A 68 -13.33 -30.87 -10.66
CA PRO A 68 -12.30 -30.00 -10.10
C PRO A 68 -10.90 -30.62 -10.11
N ALA A 69 -10.80 -31.97 -10.18
CA ALA A 69 -9.51 -32.65 -10.33
C ALA A 69 -9.00 -32.47 -11.77
N TYR A 70 -8.02 -31.55 -11.93
CA TYR A 70 -7.53 -31.12 -13.24
C TYR A 70 -6.01 -31.06 -13.29
N LEU A 71 -5.46 -31.59 -14.37
CA LEU A 71 -4.03 -31.52 -14.75
C LEU A 71 -3.92 -31.18 -16.24
N GLU A 72 -2.80 -30.61 -16.64
CA GLU A 72 -2.35 -30.60 -18.04
C GLU A 72 -1.12 -31.49 -18.16
N VAL A 73 -1.20 -32.53 -18.98
CA VAL A 73 -0.06 -33.42 -19.24
C VAL A 73 0.39 -33.21 -20.69
N GLN A 74 1.65 -32.85 -20.89
CA GLN A 74 2.18 -32.44 -22.20
C GLN A 74 1.32 -31.36 -22.88
N GLY A 75 0.80 -30.38 -22.06
CA GLY A 75 -0.08 -29.30 -22.51
C GLY A 75 -1.48 -29.74 -22.90
N LYS A 76 -1.88 -30.99 -22.63
CA LYS A 76 -3.24 -31.48 -22.88
C LYS A 76 -4.02 -31.63 -21.58
N PRO A 77 -5.29 -31.18 -21.52
CA PRO A 77 -6.12 -31.28 -20.33
C PRO A 77 -6.38 -32.74 -19.97
N VAL A 78 -6.35 -33.03 -18.68
CA VAL A 78 -6.72 -34.32 -18.07
C VAL A 78 -7.54 -34.01 -16.83
N ALA A 79 -8.85 -34.26 -16.89
CA ALA A 79 -9.75 -33.99 -15.78
C ALA A 79 -10.63 -35.20 -15.46
N GLY A 80 -11.07 -35.32 -14.22
CA GLY A 80 -11.92 -36.42 -13.78
C GLY A 80 -12.83 -36.10 -12.62
N TYR A 81 -13.85 -36.94 -12.47
CA TYR A 81 -14.67 -36.98 -11.26
C TYR A 81 -13.89 -37.59 -10.11
N TYR A 82 -14.24 -37.23 -8.89
CA TYR A 82 -13.71 -37.96 -7.74
C TYR A 82 -14.29 -39.39 -7.73
N THR A 83 -13.41 -40.37 -7.58
CA THR A 83 -13.79 -41.78 -7.46
C THR A 83 -14.37 -42.07 -6.08
N THR A 84 -13.86 -41.40 -5.06
CA THR A 84 -14.32 -41.47 -3.68
C THR A 84 -14.45 -40.10 -3.06
N VAL A 85 -15.47 -39.91 -2.23
CA VAL A 85 -15.68 -38.74 -1.37
C VAL A 85 -16.05 -39.27 0.00
N SER A 86 -15.33 -38.90 1.03
CA SER A 86 -15.61 -39.20 2.42
C SER A 86 -15.67 -37.93 3.26
N GLU A 87 -16.59 -37.87 4.20
CA GLU A 87 -16.76 -36.75 5.12
C GLU A 87 -16.42 -37.22 6.55
N ASN A 88 -15.68 -36.38 7.25
CA ASN A 88 -15.40 -36.57 8.65
C ASN A 88 -15.34 -35.19 9.34
N GLN A 89 -16.30 -34.91 10.23
CA GLN A 89 -16.37 -33.70 11.03
C GLN A 89 -16.24 -32.41 10.19
N GLY A 90 -16.98 -32.34 9.06
CA GLY A 90 -16.96 -31.18 8.17
C GLY A 90 -15.72 -31.10 7.25
N THR A 91 -14.85 -32.08 7.29
CA THR A 91 -13.72 -32.23 6.38
C THR A 91 -14.03 -33.26 5.31
N PHE A 92 -13.93 -32.88 4.04
CA PHE A 92 -14.20 -33.73 2.90
C PHE A 92 -12.91 -34.19 2.25
N THR A 93 -12.65 -35.49 2.24
CA THR A 93 -11.51 -36.09 1.54
C THR A 93 -12.01 -36.71 0.24
N CYS A 94 -11.48 -36.21 -0.89
CA CYS A 94 -11.87 -36.58 -2.23
C CYS A 94 -10.67 -37.16 -3.00
N VAL A 95 -10.84 -38.29 -3.68
CA VAL A 95 -9.77 -38.92 -4.45
C VAL A 95 -10.21 -39.03 -5.91
N ALA A 96 -9.36 -38.62 -6.84
CA ALA A 96 -9.51 -38.85 -8.26
C ALA A 96 -8.31 -39.61 -8.83
N ASP A 97 -8.56 -40.63 -9.63
CA ASP A 97 -7.53 -41.32 -10.42
C ASP A 97 -7.67 -40.84 -11.88
N LEU A 98 -6.62 -40.20 -12.39
CA LEU A 98 -6.57 -39.63 -13.72
C LEU A 98 -5.60 -40.38 -14.62
N GLN A 99 -5.89 -40.44 -15.90
CA GLN A 99 -5.03 -41.06 -16.89
C GLN A 99 -4.78 -40.12 -18.07
N SER A 100 -3.50 -39.90 -18.39
CA SER A 100 -3.12 -39.12 -19.60
C SER A 100 -3.53 -39.83 -20.88
N GLY A 101 -3.55 -39.12 -22.00
CA GLY A 101 -3.82 -39.72 -23.30
C GLY A 101 -2.81 -40.78 -23.75
N ARG A 102 -1.62 -40.84 -23.12
CA ARG A 102 -0.60 -41.88 -23.34
C ARG A 102 -0.61 -43.00 -22.29
N GLY A 103 -1.43 -42.84 -21.27
CA GLY A 103 -1.64 -43.86 -20.24
C GLY A 103 -0.83 -43.69 -18.97
N SER A 104 -0.13 -42.58 -18.75
CA SER A 104 0.43 -42.25 -17.43
C SER A 104 -0.70 -42.04 -16.43
N GLN A 105 -0.51 -42.54 -15.20
CA GLN A 105 -1.54 -42.52 -14.18
C GLN A 105 -1.17 -41.52 -13.07
N PHE A 106 -2.15 -40.77 -12.65
CA PHE A 106 -2.03 -39.76 -11.57
C PHE A 106 -3.11 -39.99 -10.54
N ARG A 107 -2.80 -39.78 -9.29
CA ARG A 107 -3.79 -39.70 -8.20
C ARG A 107 -3.80 -38.29 -7.63
N ILE A 108 -4.98 -37.70 -7.56
CA ILE A 108 -5.22 -36.43 -6.87
C ILE A 108 -5.99 -36.75 -5.58
N THR A 109 -5.51 -36.23 -4.47
CA THR A 109 -6.23 -36.24 -3.20
C THR A 109 -6.51 -34.79 -2.81
N ASP A 110 -7.77 -34.41 -2.75
CA ASP A 110 -8.25 -33.11 -2.36
C ASP A 110 -8.91 -33.21 -0.98
N VAL A 111 -8.53 -32.32 -0.08
CA VAL A 111 -9.14 -32.16 1.25
C VAL A 111 -9.77 -30.79 1.34
N TYR A 112 -11.09 -30.76 1.40
CA TYR A 112 -11.88 -29.51 1.51
C TYR A 112 -12.32 -29.25 2.94
N THR A 113 -12.22 -27.98 3.35
CA THR A 113 -12.75 -27.46 4.62
C THR A 113 -13.38 -26.09 4.38
N SER A 114 -14.23 -25.66 5.30
CA SER A 114 -14.76 -24.30 5.34
C SER A 114 -14.27 -23.61 6.62
N PRO A 115 -13.24 -22.74 6.53
CA PRO A 115 -12.72 -22.04 7.70
C PRO A 115 -13.71 -21.01 8.26
N THR A 116 -14.42 -20.30 7.37
CA THR A 116 -15.42 -19.29 7.73
C THR A 116 -16.51 -19.19 6.65
N LYS A 117 -17.59 -18.44 6.95
CA LYS A 117 -18.63 -18.14 5.99
C LYS A 117 -18.05 -17.52 4.71
N GLY A 118 -18.46 -18.02 3.56
CA GLY A 118 -18.01 -17.56 2.24
C GLY A 118 -16.67 -18.11 1.78
N GLN A 119 -16.00 -18.93 2.61
CA GLN A 119 -14.64 -19.40 2.34
C GLN A 119 -14.55 -20.92 2.27
N ILE A 120 -13.83 -21.41 1.28
CA ILE A 120 -13.45 -22.82 1.12
C ILE A 120 -11.93 -22.90 1.04
N SER A 121 -11.34 -23.78 1.84
CA SER A 121 -9.94 -24.16 1.75
C SER A 121 -9.82 -25.54 1.16
N LEU A 122 -8.92 -25.72 0.21
CA LEU A 122 -8.57 -26.98 -0.45
C LEU A 122 -7.09 -27.25 -0.21
N ARG A 123 -6.76 -28.41 0.35
CA ARG A 123 -5.40 -28.99 0.26
C ARG A 123 -5.39 -30.03 -0.83
N ARG A 124 -4.52 -29.88 -1.82
CA ARG A 124 -4.36 -30.83 -2.93
C ARG A 124 -3.02 -31.51 -2.88
N ASP A 125 -3.03 -32.82 -2.98
CA ASP A 125 -1.86 -33.65 -3.20
C ASP A 125 -1.94 -34.34 -4.57
N VAL A 126 -0.88 -34.19 -5.40
CA VAL A 126 -0.77 -34.82 -6.71
C VAL A 126 0.36 -35.85 -6.69
N GLN A 127 0.03 -37.08 -7.00
CA GLN A 127 0.97 -38.20 -7.08
C GLN A 127 1.00 -38.74 -8.51
N VAL A 128 2.21 -38.92 -9.05
CA VAL A 128 2.42 -39.69 -10.29
C VAL A 128 2.48 -41.15 -9.89
N VAL A 129 1.45 -41.92 -10.26
CA VAL A 129 1.33 -43.37 -9.93
C VAL A 129 2.16 -44.21 -10.89
N SER A 130 2.10 -43.90 -12.18
CA SER A 130 2.91 -44.53 -13.21
C SER A 130 3.20 -43.61 -14.39
N LYS A 131 4.39 -43.76 -14.98
CA LYS A 131 4.80 -43.00 -16.14
C LYS A 131 4.76 -43.86 -17.38
N LYS A 132 4.30 -43.31 -18.50
CA LYS A 132 4.42 -43.87 -19.86
C LYS A 132 5.35 -43.02 -20.71
N SER A 133 5.99 -43.66 -21.66
CA SER A 133 6.89 -42.97 -22.58
C SER A 133 6.19 -41.84 -23.33
N GLY A 134 6.85 -40.68 -23.41
CA GLY A 134 6.33 -39.50 -24.08
C GLY A 134 5.53 -38.56 -23.17
N ASP A 135 5.20 -38.93 -21.94
CA ASP A 135 4.71 -38.01 -20.93
C ASP A 135 5.89 -37.57 -20.06
N ASN A 136 6.39 -36.37 -20.30
CA ASN A 136 7.57 -35.84 -19.65
C ASN A 136 7.28 -34.83 -18.57
N TYR A 137 6.18 -34.06 -18.73
CA TYR A 137 5.82 -32.98 -17.79
C TYR A 137 4.32 -32.81 -17.60
N PHE A 138 3.92 -32.21 -16.47
CA PHE A 138 2.54 -31.84 -16.17
C PHE A 138 2.45 -30.52 -15.40
N ASN A 139 1.30 -29.88 -15.47
CA ASN A 139 0.87 -28.79 -14.60
C ASN A 139 -0.33 -29.23 -13.80
N SER A 140 -0.43 -28.77 -12.54
CA SER A 140 -1.67 -28.79 -11.78
C SER A 140 -2.27 -27.39 -11.77
N ALA A 141 -3.56 -27.28 -11.95
CA ALA A 141 -4.28 -26.01 -11.92
C ALA A 141 -5.60 -26.13 -11.16
N PHE A 142 -6.05 -25.02 -10.61
CA PHE A 142 -7.40 -24.88 -10.05
C PHE A 142 -7.99 -23.56 -10.54
N ALA A 143 -9.24 -23.57 -10.97
CA ALA A 143 -9.91 -22.38 -11.46
C ALA A 143 -11.39 -22.40 -11.08
N VAL A 144 -11.94 -21.19 -10.95
CA VAL A 144 -13.35 -20.92 -10.75
C VAL A 144 -13.78 -19.84 -11.73
N GLN A 145 -15.01 -19.89 -12.23
CA GLN A 145 -15.53 -18.95 -13.19
C GLN A 145 -16.69 -18.15 -12.61
N THR A 146 -16.71 -16.83 -12.81
CA THR A 146 -17.90 -16.00 -12.62
C THR A 146 -18.94 -16.27 -13.73
N THR A 147 -20.21 -16.23 -13.39
CA THR A 147 -21.32 -16.70 -14.28
C THR A 147 -21.60 -15.78 -15.46
N ASP A 148 -21.29 -14.49 -15.36
CA ASP A 148 -21.58 -13.47 -16.40
C ASP A 148 -20.33 -13.03 -17.17
N ASN A 149 -19.26 -13.81 -17.11
CA ASN A 149 -17.95 -13.47 -17.65
C ASN A 149 -17.82 -13.81 -19.14
N THR A 150 -18.65 -13.22 -19.98
CA THR A 150 -18.54 -13.40 -21.44
C THR A 150 -17.46 -12.53 -22.07
N LYS A 151 -17.11 -11.42 -21.43
CA LYS A 151 -16.05 -10.49 -21.86
C LYS A 151 -15.21 -10.07 -20.67
N PHE A 152 -13.94 -9.82 -20.92
CA PHE A 152 -13.04 -9.28 -19.90
C PHE A 152 -13.59 -8.01 -19.26
N THR A 153 -14.19 -7.15 -20.03
CA THR A 153 -14.74 -5.86 -19.59
C THR A 153 -15.99 -5.95 -18.71
N ASN A 154 -16.61 -7.12 -18.56
CA ASN A 154 -17.78 -7.30 -17.70
C ASN A 154 -17.44 -7.33 -16.20
N ASN A 155 -16.18 -7.59 -15.89
CA ASN A 155 -15.69 -7.68 -14.52
C ASN A 155 -14.64 -6.61 -14.22
N GLU A 156 -14.34 -6.47 -12.96
CA GLU A 156 -13.21 -5.71 -12.42
C GLU A 156 -12.29 -6.71 -11.72
N TYR A 157 -10.98 -6.53 -11.87
CA TYR A 157 -9.99 -7.51 -11.42
C TYR A 157 -8.94 -6.88 -10.50
N LEU A 158 -8.35 -7.71 -9.65
CA LEU A 158 -7.14 -7.39 -8.90
C LEU A 158 -6.15 -8.56 -9.00
N VAL A 159 -4.97 -8.26 -9.51
CA VAL A 159 -3.74 -9.03 -9.26
C VAL A 159 -2.76 -8.02 -8.67
N PRO A 160 -2.39 -8.13 -7.39
CA PRO A 160 -1.62 -7.10 -6.69
C PRO A 160 -0.34 -6.71 -7.41
N GLY A 161 -0.10 -5.41 -7.55
CA GLY A 161 1.08 -4.87 -8.24
C GLY A 161 1.07 -5.03 -9.77
N VAL A 162 0.05 -5.67 -10.37
CA VAL A 162 0.06 -6.06 -11.78
C VAL A 162 -1.21 -5.63 -12.52
N LEU A 163 -2.38 -5.85 -11.95
CA LEU A 163 -3.66 -5.60 -12.61
C LEU A 163 -4.64 -4.95 -11.62
N TYR A 164 -5.14 -3.78 -11.99
CA TYR A 164 -6.15 -3.04 -11.24
C TYR A 164 -7.33 -2.69 -12.16
N LYS A 165 -8.55 -3.03 -11.75
CA LYS A 165 -9.82 -2.89 -12.48
C LYS A 165 -9.88 -3.62 -13.81
N GLY A 166 -8.89 -3.52 -14.68
CA GLY A 166 -8.81 -4.24 -15.94
C GLY A 166 -9.32 -3.47 -17.17
N TYR A 167 -9.39 -2.15 -17.12
CA TYR A 167 -9.67 -1.33 -18.28
C TYR A 167 -8.76 -0.10 -18.32
N PHE A 168 -8.63 0.45 -19.52
CA PHE A 168 -7.92 1.70 -19.76
C PHE A 168 -8.84 2.90 -19.63
N ASP A 169 -8.32 3.97 -19.11
CA ASP A 169 -8.78 5.28 -19.49
C ASP A 169 -7.64 6.07 -20.16
N ALA A 170 -7.96 7.26 -20.67
CA ALA A 170 -6.98 8.07 -21.38
C ALA A 170 -5.85 8.60 -20.48
N VAL A 171 -5.99 8.49 -19.16
CA VAL A 171 -5.09 9.07 -18.17
C VAL A 171 -4.12 8.02 -17.61
N CYS A 172 -4.62 6.81 -17.29
CA CYS A 172 -3.82 5.70 -16.77
C CYS A 172 -3.68 4.61 -17.84
N ASN A 173 -2.95 4.91 -18.91
CA ASN A 173 -2.83 4.03 -20.05
C ASN A 173 -1.52 3.23 -20.01
N THR A 174 -1.59 1.96 -19.64
CA THR A 174 -0.50 1.00 -19.78
C THR A 174 -0.91 -0.15 -20.71
N PRO A 175 -1.05 0.09 -22.02
CA PRO A 175 -1.66 -0.85 -22.96
C PRO A 175 -0.98 -2.20 -23.09
N THR A 176 0.29 -2.30 -22.78
CA THR A 176 1.10 -3.51 -23.01
C THR A 176 0.87 -4.60 -21.98
N TYR A 177 0.21 -4.31 -20.87
CA TYR A 177 0.11 -5.19 -19.71
C TYR A 177 -1.30 -5.63 -19.36
N LEU A 178 -2.32 -5.16 -20.07
CA LEU A 178 -3.71 -5.53 -19.81
C LEU A 178 -4.21 -6.59 -20.80
N PRO A 179 -5.07 -7.52 -20.32
CA PRO A 179 -5.75 -8.46 -21.20
C PRO A 179 -6.72 -7.73 -22.11
N GLN A 180 -6.90 -8.29 -23.30
CA GLN A 180 -7.90 -7.80 -24.26
C GLN A 180 -8.92 -8.89 -24.54
N ASP A 181 -10.12 -8.51 -24.96
CA ASP A 181 -11.11 -9.48 -25.40
C ASP A 181 -10.50 -10.35 -26.51
N GLY A 182 -10.48 -11.67 -26.26
CA GLY A 182 -9.87 -12.64 -27.17
C GLY A 182 -8.53 -13.23 -26.73
N ASP A 183 -7.86 -12.65 -25.73
CA ASP A 183 -6.67 -13.27 -25.14
C ASP A 183 -7.03 -14.59 -24.46
N ALA A 184 -6.22 -15.65 -24.68
CA ALA A 184 -6.51 -16.98 -24.14
C ALA A 184 -6.25 -17.04 -22.63
N TRP A 185 -5.24 -16.37 -22.15
CA TRP A 185 -4.89 -16.31 -20.72
C TRP A 185 -4.12 -15.05 -20.39
N PHE A 186 -4.22 -14.70 -19.13
CA PHE A 186 -3.51 -13.55 -18.54
C PHE A 186 -2.96 -13.98 -17.19
N LEU A 187 -1.80 -14.65 -17.22
CA LEU A 187 -1.18 -15.26 -16.05
C LEU A 187 0.08 -14.52 -15.68
N TYR A 188 0.25 -14.28 -14.41
CA TYR A 188 1.40 -13.63 -13.81
C TYR A 188 2.11 -14.59 -12.89
N ARG A 189 3.42 -14.54 -12.93
CA ARG A 189 4.28 -15.31 -12.01
C ARG A 189 4.08 -14.78 -10.60
N ASP A 190 4.05 -15.68 -9.62
CA ASP A 190 3.85 -15.31 -8.22
C ASP A 190 4.95 -14.39 -7.69
N ASP A 191 6.21 -14.58 -8.16
CA ASP A 191 7.32 -13.72 -7.78
C ASP A 191 7.24 -12.27 -8.30
N ARG A 192 6.22 -11.96 -9.09
CA ARG A 192 5.92 -10.60 -9.56
C ARG A 192 4.73 -9.94 -8.88
N THR A 193 4.11 -10.64 -7.98
CA THR A 193 2.94 -10.12 -7.26
C THR A 193 3.26 -10.02 -5.77
N PRO A 194 2.90 -8.93 -5.11
CA PRO A 194 3.04 -8.76 -3.66
C PRO A 194 2.36 -9.85 -2.83
N LEU A 195 1.25 -10.41 -3.33
CA LEU A 195 0.61 -11.64 -2.85
C LEU A 195 0.07 -12.42 -4.06
N PRO A 196 0.24 -13.75 -4.12
CA PRO A 196 -0.15 -14.56 -5.27
C PRO A 196 -1.63 -14.91 -5.22
N PHE A 197 -2.47 -13.97 -5.61
CA PHE A 197 -3.90 -14.18 -5.77
C PHE A 197 -4.47 -13.40 -6.96
N VAL A 198 -5.62 -13.83 -7.41
CA VAL A 198 -6.47 -13.11 -8.34
C VAL A 198 -7.83 -12.90 -7.72
N MET A 199 -8.38 -11.71 -7.89
CA MET A 199 -9.75 -11.36 -7.55
C MET A 199 -10.48 -10.90 -8.80
N SER A 200 -11.74 -11.33 -8.96
CA SER A 200 -12.66 -10.74 -9.90
C SER A 200 -13.97 -10.32 -9.21
N ARG A 201 -14.54 -9.22 -9.69
CA ARG A 201 -15.84 -8.70 -9.26
C ARG A 201 -16.71 -8.47 -10.48
N SER A 202 -17.86 -9.09 -10.50
CA SER A 202 -18.87 -8.82 -11.55
C SER A 202 -19.46 -7.42 -11.37
N LYS A 203 -19.43 -6.62 -12.44
CA LYS A 203 -20.06 -5.29 -12.44
C LYS A 203 -21.58 -5.36 -12.38
N THR A 204 -22.18 -6.48 -12.79
CA THR A 204 -23.61 -6.66 -12.87
C THR A 204 -24.20 -7.17 -11.55
N THR A 205 -23.58 -8.18 -10.95
CA THR A 205 -24.11 -8.87 -9.78
C THR A 205 -23.41 -8.51 -8.46
N GLY A 206 -22.26 -7.86 -8.52
CA GLY A 206 -21.43 -7.62 -7.35
C GLY A 206 -20.74 -8.88 -6.79
N THR A 207 -20.94 -10.04 -7.43
CA THR A 207 -20.27 -11.29 -7.01
C THR A 207 -18.76 -11.11 -7.14
N THR A 208 -18.09 -11.33 -6.03
CA THR A 208 -16.63 -11.20 -5.91
C THR A 208 -16.03 -12.56 -5.57
N ILE A 209 -15.09 -13.01 -6.38
CA ILE A 209 -14.32 -14.25 -6.19
C ILE A 209 -12.88 -13.88 -5.94
N THR A 210 -12.30 -14.45 -4.89
CA THR A 210 -10.86 -14.36 -4.59
C THR A 210 -10.27 -15.77 -4.60
N LEU A 211 -9.23 -15.97 -5.37
CA LEU A 211 -8.54 -17.24 -5.52
C LEU A 211 -7.05 -17.06 -5.24
N ALA A 212 -6.53 -17.76 -4.23
CA ALA A 212 -5.12 -17.74 -3.86
C ALA A 212 -4.59 -19.15 -3.64
N HIS A 213 -3.26 -19.32 -3.67
CA HIS A 213 -2.63 -20.58 -3.32
C HIS A 213 -1.44 -20.40 -2.38
N GLN A 214 -1.12 -21.44 -1.61
CA GLN A 214 0.02 -21.50 -0.69
C GLN A 214 0.71 -22.88 -0.77
N ASP A 215 1.87 -22.96 -0.13
CA ASP A 215 2.54 -24.22 0.23
C ASP A 215 2.83 -25.14 -0.96
N SER A 216 3.34 -24.61 -2.07
CA SER A 216 3.76 -25.43 -3.19
C SER A 216 5.05 -26.18 -2.85
N GLU A 217 4.98 -27.51 -2.79
CA GLU A 217 6.09 -28.39 -2.37
C GLU A 217 6.90 -28.97 -3.53
N CYS A 218 6.58 -28.69 -4.77
CA CYS A 218 7.35 -29.24 -5.88
C CYS A 218 8.72 -28.56 -5.99
N ARG A 219 9.77 -29.34 -5.79
CA ARG A 219 11.17 -28.88 -5.83
C ARG A 219 11.80 -28.97 -7.21
N THR A 220 11.33 -29.87 -8.04
CA THR A 220 11.89 -30.14 -9.38
C THR A 220 11.00 -29.60 -10.47
N VAL A 221 11.57 -28.91 -11.45
CA VAL A 221 10.85 -28.42 -12.61
C VAL A 221 11.60 -28.78 -13.89
N VAL A 222 10.83 -28.99 -14.97
CA VAL A 222 11.34 -29.16 -16.32
C VAL A 222 11.08 -27.86 -17.06
N ALA A 223 12.11 -27.29 -17.68
CA ALA A 223 11.96 -26.19 -18.64
C ALA A 223 11.21 -26.69 -19.90
N ASP A 224 10.53 -25.76 -20.58
CA ASP A 224 9.95 -26.12 -21.87
C ASP A 224 11.03 -26.45 -22.93
N ALA A 225 10.57 -27.05 -24.06
CA ALA A 225 11.45 -27.46 -25.14
C ALA A 225 12.21 -26.31 -25.84
N ASN A 226 11.91 -25.05 -25.53
CA ASN A 226 12.50 -23.86 -26.12
C ASN A 226 13.68 -23.28 -25.33
N GLY A 227 14.09 -23.92 -24.23
CA GLY A 227 15.41 -23.74 -23.62
C GLY A 227 15.65 -22.45 -22.87
N GLU A 228 14.61 -21.67 -22.51
CA GLU A 228 14.78 -20.62 -21.51
C GLU A 228 14.81 -21.25 -20.12
N SER A 229 16.03 -21.49 -19.65
CA SER A 229 16.26 -21.96 -18.30
C SER A 229 15.97 -20.84 -17.31
N TYR A 230 14.79 -20.85 -16.70
CA TYR A 230 14.72 -20.35 -15.35
C TYR A 230 15.60 -21.25 -14.48
N ASN A 231 16.38 -20.61 -13.61
CA ASN A 231 17.16 -21.37 -12.65
C ASN A 231 16.20 -22.31 -11.89
N ALA A 232 16.47 -23.60 -11.92
CA ALA A 232 15.68 -24.63 -11.24
C ALA A 232 15.58 -24.38 -9.72
N GLY A 233 16.43 -23.52 -9.17
CA GLY A 233 16.40 -23.10 -7.77
C GLY A 233 15.24 -22.22 -7.34
N TYR A 234 14.40 -21.72 -8.25
CA TYR A 234 13.27 -20.87 -7.89
C TYR A 234 11.96 -21.63 -7.94
N ARG A 235 11.24 -21.64 -6.81
CA ARG A 235 9.91 -22.24 -6.72
C ARG A 235 8.87 -21.13 -6.71
N PHE A 236 8.19 -20.95 -7.81
CA PHE A 236 7.03 -20.05 -7.92
C PHE A 236 6.02 -20.64 -8.90
N GLY A 237 4.78 -20.27 -8.71
CA GLY A 237 3.69 -20.59 -9.62
C GLY A 237 3.24 -19.38 -10.44
N ALA A 238 1.99 -19.41 -10.86
CA ALA A 238 1.32 -18.32 -11.55
C ALA A 238 -0.13 -18.19 -11.09
N CYS A 239 -0.64 -16.96 -11.10
CA CYS A 239 -2.04 -16.63 -10.86
C CYS A 239 -2.55 -15.67 -11.94
N GLY A 240 -3.85 -15.63 -12.14
CA GLY A 240 -4.46 -14.69 -13.07
C GLY A 240 -5.75 -15.20 -13.70
N LEU A 241 -5.89 -14.98 -15.00
CA LEU A 241 -7.10 -15.26 -15.77
C LEU A 241 -6.80 -16.19 -16.93
N TRP A 242 -7.71 -17.11 -17.22
CA TRP A 242 -7.62 -18.04 -18.35
C TRP A 242 -8.95 -18.14 -19.10
N ARG A 243 -8.87 -18.31 -20.40
CA ARG A 243 -10.01 -18.55 -21.29
C ARG A 243 -9.65 -19.63 -22.29
N ASP A 244 -10.51 -20.64 -22.41
CA ASP A 244 -10.39 -21.62 -23.49
C ASP A 244 -11.04 -21.08 -24.75
N THR A 245 -10.22 -20.52 -25.65
CA THR A 245 -10.70 -19.96 -26.92
C THR A 245 -11.19 -21.04 -27.88
N ALA A 246 -10.74 -22.28 -27.74
CA ALA A 246 -11.15 -23.39 -28.59
C ALA A 246 -12.60 -23.82 -28.29
N ASN A 247 -13.02 -23.71 -27.03
CA ASN A 247 -14.34 -24.10 -26.57
C ASN A 247 -15.29 -22.92 -26.30
N ASN A 248 -14.88 -21.69 -26.66
CA ASN A 248 -15.61 -20.46 -26.33
C ASN A 248 -15.91 -20.27 -24.82
N LEU A 249 -15.08 -20.84 -23.97
CA LEU A 249 -15.23 -20.63 -22.55
C LEU A 249 -14.91 -19.19 -22.17
N THR A 250 -15.56 -18.72 -21.16
CA THR A 250 -15.36 -17.39 -20.57
C THR A 250 -14.09 -17.35 -19.73
N TYR A 251 -13.66 -16.16 -19.32
CA TYR A 251 -12.51 -16.01 -18.43
C TYR A 251 -12.78 -16.66 -17.08
N GLN A 252 -11.79 -17.38 -16.57
CA GLN A 252 -11.80 -18.01 -15.26
C GLN A 252 -10.64 -17.48 -14.43
N GLU A 253 -10.86 -17.32 -13.14
CA GLU A 253 -9.81 -17.09 -12.16
C GLU A 253 -9.03 -18.40 -12.02
N VAL A 254 -7.72 -18.36 -12.22
CA VAL A 254 -6.88 -19.55 -12.26
C VAL A 254 -5.57 -19.38 -11.53
N ILE A 255 -5.15 -20.43 -10.87
CA ILE A 255 -3.82 -20.57 -10.26
C ILE A 255 -3.12 -21.84 -10.77
N TYR A 256 -1.80 -21.72 -10.95
CA TYR A 256 -0.90 -22.83 -11.32
C TYR A 256 0.21 -22.95 -10.27
N PRO A 257 -0.03 -23.62 -9.14
CA PRO A 257 0.94 -23.69 -8.06
C PRO A 257 2.24 -24.41 -8.48
N GLY A 258 3.37 -23.80 -8.18
CA GLY A 258 4.70 -24.36 -8.45
C GLY A 258 5.08 -24.43 -9.94
N THR A 259 4.22 -23.98 -10.84
CA THR A 259 4.47 -23.98 -12.29
C THR A 259 4.13 -22.63 -12.90
N THR A 260 4.63 -22.35 -14.12
CA THR A 260 4.31 -21.13 -14.83
C THR A 260 3.83 -21.42 -16.24
N LYS A 261 2.91 -20.59 -16.71
CA LYS A 261 2.39 -20.60 -18.07
C LYS A 261 2.48 -19.17 -18.62
N SER A 262 3.19 -18.97 -19.73
CA SER A 262 3.35 -17.66 -20.33
C SER A 262 2.17 -17.31 -21.23
N THR A 263 1.77 -16.02 -21.21
CA THR A 263 0.63 -15.54 -21.99
C THR A 263 0.89 -15.38 -23.47
N LYS A 264 2.12 -15.04 -23.88
CA LYS A 264 2.36 -14.58 -25.28
C LYS A 264 3.47 -15.29 -26.02
N SER A 265 4.48 -15.84 -25.37
CA SER A 265 5.66 -16.35 -26.07
C SER A 265 6.01 -17.80 -25.81
N GLY A 266 5.34 -18.47 -24.89
CA GLY A 266 5.72 -19.80 -24.40
C GLY A 266 7.06 -19.81 -23.64
N LYS A 267 7.75 -18.68 -23.61
CA LYS A 267 9.04 -18.54 -22.92
C LYS A 267 8.82 -18.51 -21.41
N GLY A 268 9.63 -19.28 -20.69
CA GLY A 268 9.56 -19.32 -19.24
C GLY A 268 8.48 -20.20 -18.65
N ASN A 269 7.89 -21.08 -19.44
CA ASN A 269 7.01 -22.11 -18.92
C ASN A 269 7.81 -23.10 -18.07
N ARG A 270 7.26 -23.39 -16.88
CA ARG A 270 7.81 -24.36 -15.94
C ARG A 270 6.77 -25.42 -15.66
N PHE A 271 7.22 -26.67 -15.56
CA PHE A 271 6.35 -27.83 -15.41
C PHE A 271 6.90 -28.75 -14.33
N HIS A 272 6.01 -29.52 -13.71
CA HIS A 272 6.43 -30.64 -12.90
C HIS A 272 6.81 -31.83 -13.80
N PRO A 273 7.90 -32.54 -13.53
CA PRO A 273 8.24 -33.75 -14.31
C PRO A 273 7.23 -34.88 -14.01
N VAL A 274 6.86 -35.65 -15.02
CA VAL A 274 6.13 -36.91 -14.81
C VAL A 274 7.13 -37.97 -14.33
N ASP A 275 7.23 -38.08 -13.02
CA ASP A 275 8.10 -39.03 -12.34
C ASP A 275 7.46 -39.46 -11.01
N THR A 276 7.55 -40.76 -10.69
CA THR A 276 6.92 -41.32 -9.48
C THR A 276 7.55 -40.83 -8.17
N SER A 277 8.70 -40.19 -8.21
CA SER A 277 9.34 -39.55 -7.05
C SER A 277 8.81 -38.13 -6.76
N VAL A 278 8.09 -37.54 -7.70
CA VAL A 278 7.57 -36.19 -7.56
C VAL A 278 6.43 -36.15 -6.55
N LYS A 279 6.61 -35.31 -5.54
CA LYS A 279 5.57 -34.90 -4.61
C LYS A 279 5.17 -33.46 -4.93
N HIS A 280 3.93 -33.24 -5.22
CA HIS A 280 3.39 -31.90 -5.48
C HIS A 280 2.16 -31.67 -4.63
N SER A 281 2.30 -30.81 -3.64
CA SER A 281 1.24 -30.47 -2.69
C SER A 281 1.11 -28.97 -2.59
N TYR A 282 -0.12 -28.48 -2.45
CA TYR A 282 -0.40 -27.07 -2.27
C TYR A 282 -1.78 -26.86 -1.66
N SER A 283 -1.99 -25.68 -1.10
CA SER A 283 -3.29 -25.23 -0.62
C SER A 283 -3.90 -24.21 -1.55
N VAL A 284 -5.21 -24.27 -1.75
CA VAL A 284 -6.02 -23.29 -2.47
C VAL A 284 -6.99 -22.66 -1.49
N PHE A 285 -7.08 -21.35 -1.54
CA PHE A 285 -8.07 -20.56 -0.81
C PHE A 285 -9.05 -19.96 -1.82
N VAL A 286 -10.34 -20.16 -1.59
CA VAL A 286 -11.44 -19.61 -2.38
C VAL A 286 -12.32 -18.82 -1.43
N SER A 287 -12.51 -17.52 -1.71
CA SER A 287 -13.49 -16.69 -1.03
C SER A 287 -14.49 -16.14 -2.02
N ILE A 288 -15.77 -16.21 -1.69
CA ILE A 288 -16.86 -15.72 -2.54
C ILE A 288 -17.78 -14.88 -1.68
N SER A 289 -18.04 -13.66 -2.13
CA SER A 289 -18.87 -12.68 -1.43
C SER A 289 -19.64 -11.78 -2.42
N HIS A 290 -20.45 -10.90 -1.87
CA HIS A 290 -21.01 -9.77 -2.61
C HIS A 290 -20.31 -8.49 -2.12
N THR A 291 -19.91 -7.63 -3.06
CA THR A 291 -19.39 -6.30 -2.76
C THR A 291 -20.04 -5.26 -3.67
N ASP A 292 -20.36 -4.09 -3.11
CA ASP A 292 -21.01 -3.02 -3.88
C ASP A 292 -20.02 -2.27 -4.76
N THR A 293 -18.74 -2.18 -4.35
CA THR A 293 -17.72 -1.43 -5.05
C THR A 293 -16.45 -2.25 -5.29
N TYR A 294 -15.65 -1.81 -6.26
CA TYR A 294 -14.32 -2.37 -6.49
C TYR A 294 -13.39 -2.16 -5.29
N ALA A 295 -13.48 -1.01 -4.62
CA ALA A 295 -12.64 -0.71 -3.45
C ALA A 295 -12.90 -1.69 -2.30
N GLU A 296 -14.18 -2.01 -2.04
CA GLU A 296 -14.54 -3.04 -1.06
C GLU A 296 -14.02 -4.41 -1.45
N ALA A 297 -14.19 -4.81 -2.72
CA ALA A 297 -13.69 -6.08 -3.23
C ALA A 297 -12.17 -6.18 -3.05
N ALA A 298 -11.43 -5.13 -3.40
CA ALA A 298 -9.99 -5.07 -3.26
C ALA A 298 -9.55 -5.15 -1.79
N LYS A 299 -10.20 -4.37 -0.90
CA LYS A 299 -9.93 -4.37 0.55
C LYS A 299 -10.19 -5.73 1.19
N GLN A 300 -11.35 -6.32 0.89
CA GLN A 300 -11.72 -7.63 1.42
C GLN A 300 -10.75 -8.71 0.96
N SER A 301 -10.52 -8.82 -0.34
CA SER A 301 -9.64 -9.85 -0.93
C SER A 301 -8.21 -9.71 -0.43
N TRP A 302 -7.69 -8.48 -0.39
CA TRP A 302 -6.36 -8.23 0.15
C TRP A 302 -6.24 -8.68 1.61
N ASN A 303 -7.15 -8.25 2.47
CA ASN A 303 -7.12 -8.58 3.90
C ASN A 303 -7.24 -10.08 4.15
N GLU A 304 -8.12 -10.78 3.42
CA GLU A 304 -8.29 -12.23 3.55
C GLU A 304 -7.00 -12.97 3.21
N VAL A 305 -6.37 -12.64 2.07
CA VAL A 305 -5.14 -13.30 1.64
C VAL A 305 -3.94 -12.86 2.49
N PHE A 306 -3.86 -11.60 2.88
CA PHE A 306 -2.83 -11.11 3.81
C PHE A 306 -2.88 -11.85 5.15
N ASN A 307 -4.08 -12.05 5.70
CA ASN A 307 -4.25 -12.82 6.93
C ASN A 307 -3.93 -14.31 6.74
N LEU A 308 -4.26 -14.88 5.57
CA LEU A 308 -3.92 -16.25 5.21
C LEU A 308 -2.40 -16.48 5.21
N TYR A 309 -1.63 -15.54 4.63
CA TYR A 309 -0.17 -15.58 4.60
C TYR A 309 0.47 -15.15 5.92
N ASN A 310 -0.18 -14.27 6.66
CA ASN A 310 0.24 -13.76 7.95
C ASN A 310 1.72 -13.34 7.98
N PRO A 311 2.12 -12.35 7.16
CA PRO A 311 3.52 -11.95 7.01
C PRO A 311 4.17 -11.59 8.35
N LYS A 312 5.44 -11.92 8.50
CA LYS A 312 6.20 -11.67 9.73
C LYS A 312 6.83 -10.29 9.74
N VAL A 313 6.91 -9.70 10.92
CA VAL A 313 7.75 -8.54 11.18
C VAL A 313 9.13 -9.04 11.64
N TYR A 314 10.18 -8.53 10.99
CA TYR A 314 11.56 -8.85 11.29
C TYR A 314 12.21 -7.63 11.94
N ASN A 315 12.15 -7.57 13.26
CA ASN A 315 12.60 -6.44 14.03
C ASN A 315 14.10 -6.14 13.81
N VAL A 316 14.41 -4.87 13.65
CA VAL A 316 15.75 -4.31 13.64
C VAL A 316 15.87 -3.26 14.76
N ASP A 317 17.06 -2.88 15.13
CA ASP A 317 17.31 -1.76 16.05
C ASP A 317 17.07 -0.44 15.30
N LEU A 318 15.90 0.17 15.51
CA LEU A 318 15.51 1.41 14.83
C LEU A 318 16.37 2.60 15.23
N GLN A 319 16.86 2.65 16.48
CA GLN A 319 17.76 3.70 16.91
C GLN A 319 19.13 3.58 16.20
N ALA A 320 19.68 2.38 16.10
CA ALA A 320 20.91 2.13 15.34
C ALA A 320 20.75 2.44 13.85
N CYS A 321 19.57 2.13 13.27
CA CYS A 321 19.25 2.53 11.90
C CYS A 321 19.24 4.06 11.74
N TYR A 322 18.60 4.78 12.67
CA TYR A 322 18.55 6.25 12.66
C TYR A 322 19.95 6.86 12.69
N GLU A 323 20.80 6.41 13.60
CA GLU A 323 22.19 6.89 13.72
C GLU A 323 22.99 6.56 12.46
N GLY A 324 22.87 5.34 11.93
CA GLY A 324 23.58 4.92 10.73
C GLY A 324 23.19 5.73 9.48
N LEU A 325 21.92 6.08 9.34
CA LEU A 325 21.45 6.93 8.23
C LEU A 325 22.08 8.34 8.30
N ILE A 326 22.17 8.92 9.49
CA ILE A 326 22.85 10.20 9.70
C ILE A 326 24.36 10.07 9.42
N GLU A 327 25.00 8.98 9.83
CA GLU A 327 26.40 8.68 9.55
C GLU A 327 26.68 8.65 8.04
N SER A 328 25.84 7.96 7.26
CA SER A 328 25.93 7.93 5.80
C SER A 328 25.75 9.30 5.17
N LEU A 329 24.76 10.09 5.62
CA LEU A 329 24.56 11.46 5.11
C LEU A 329 25.79 12.34 5.40
N LEU A 330 26.40 12.24 6.58
CA LEU A 330 27.61 12.99 6.91
C LEU A 330 28.81 12.53 6.08
N THR A 331 28.94 11.23 5.83
CA THR A 331 30.07 10.65 5.09
C THR A 331 30.07 11.07 3.63
N TYR A 332 28.90 11.13 3.00
CA TYR A 332 28.78 11.46 1.57
C TYR A 332 28.39 12.92 1.30
N TYR A 333 28.42 13.77 2.34
CA TYR A 333 28.23 15.21 2.15
C TYR A 333 29.31 15.80 1.25
N VAL A 334 28.92 16.58 0.28
CA VAL A 334 29.79 17.29 -0.66
C VAL A 334 29.80 18.78 -0.28
N PRO A 335 30.88 19.31 0.28
CA PRO A 335 30.94 20.71 0.68
C PRO A 335 31.05 21.65 -0.54
N SER A 336 30.60 22.91 -0.38
CA SER A 336 30.82 23.97 -1.34
C SER A 336 32.30 24.41 -1.37
N ARG A 337 32.69 25.23 -2.39
CA ARG A 337 34.03 25.81 -2.43
C ARG A 337 34.29 26.76 -1.28
N GLU A 338 33.28 27.44 -0.79
CA GLU A 338 33.34 28.30 0.38
C GLU A 338 33.70 27.51 1.63
N ASP A 339 33.26 26.27 1.70
CA ASP A 339 33.51 25.31 2.76
C ASP A 339 34.74 24.39 2.45
N GLY A 340 35.55 24.76 1.47
CA GLY A 340 36.77 24.00 1.12
C GLY A 340 36.55 22.82 0.16
N GLY A 341 35.39 22.69 -0.45
CA GLY A 341 35.09 21.65 -1.44
C GLY A 341 35.48 22.01 -2.86
N THR A 342 35.06 21.19 -3.80
CA THR A 342 35.34 21.30 -5.23
C THR A 342 34.25 22.08 -5.99
N TYR A 343 33.03 21.95 -5.58
CA TYR A 343 31.86 22.46 -6.30
C TYR A 343 31.42 23.81 -5.75
N ASP A 344 30.68 24.56 -6.55
CA ASP A 344 30.16 25.88 -6.16
C ASP A 344 28.98 25.81 -5.17
N LYS A 345 28.27 24.69 -5.12
CA LYS A 345 27.13 24.47 -4.22
C LYS A 345 27.31 23.17 -3.44
N PRO A 346 26.83 23.11 -2.17
CA PRO A 346 26.86 21.91 -1.37
C PRO A 346 25.70 20.96 -1.71
N GLY A 347 25.87 19.66 -1.34
CA GLY A 347 24.82 18.67 -1.53
C GLY A 347 25.31 17.25 -1.31
N TRP A 348 24.66 16.28 -1.96
CA TRP A 348 25.02 14.88 -1.95
C TRP A 348 25.13 14.34 -3.38
N PRO A 349 25.99 13.31 -3.60
CA PRO A 349 26.00 12.62 -4.89
C PRO A 349 24.61 12.09 -5.22
N PHE A 350 24.29 12.06 -6.52
CA PHE A 350 23.01 11.47 -6.96
C PHE A 350 22.95 9.99 -6.61
N GLU A 351 24.05 9.27 -6.82
CA GLU A 351 24.21 7.86 -6.45
C GLU A 351 25.59 7.57 -5.83
N VAL A 352 25.59 6.60 -4.91
CA VAL A 352 26.81 6.00 -4.37
C VAL A 352 26.84 4.52 -4.75
N SER A 353 27.93 4.08 -5.33
CA SER A 353 28.17 2.67 -5.67
C SER A 353 28.29 1.83 -4.41
N LEU A 354 27.63 0.69 -4.38
CA LEU A 354 27.79 -0.31 -3.31
C LEU A 354 28.83 -1.39 -3.66
N THR A 355 29.56 -1.21 -4.78
CA THR A 355 30.67 -2.08 -5.16
C THR A 355 32.01 -1.55 -4.67
N ASP A 356 32.23 -0.26 -4.78
CA ASP A 356 33.46 0.41 -4.38
C ASP A 356 33.23 1.58 -3.38
N PHE A 357 32.00 1.80 -2.97
CA PHE A 357 31.55 2.79 -2.00
C PHE A 357 31.92 4.24 -2.35
N LYS A 358 31.96 4.53 -3.65
CA LYS A 358 32.28 5.87 -4.17
C LYS A 358 31.07 6.53 -4.84
N PRO A 359 31.02 7.87 -4.79
CA PRO A 359 30.08 8.63 -5.62
C PRO A 359 30.20 8.29 -7.10
N LYS A 360 29.08 8.06 -7.78
CA LYS A 360 29.02 7.79 -9.23
C LYS A 360 28.66 9.01 -10.07
N GLY A 361 28.13 10.02 -9.46
CA GLY A 361 27.76 11.25 -10.13
C GLY A 361 27.44 12.31 -9.10
N ILE A 362 27.82 13.53 -9.37
CA ILE A 362 27.47 14.67 -8.52
C ILE A 362 26.45 15.48 -9.30
N ASP A 363 25.19 15.27 -8.97
CA ASP A 363 24.00 15.96 -9.47
C ASP A 363 23.05 16.17 -8.30
N TYR A 364 22.43 17.32 -8.24
CA TYR A 364 21.55 17.68 -7.14
C TYR A 364 20.09 17.78 -7.64
N GLN A 365 19.27 16.78 -7.28
CA GLN A 365 17.84 16.82 -7.54
C GLN A 365 17.09 17.17 -6.26
N MET A 366 16.22 18.16 -6.34
CA MET A 366 15.54 18.82 -5.22
C MET A 366 14.76 17.85 -4.32
N GLY A 367 13.89 17.08 -4.91
CA GLY A 367 13.02 16.08 -4.28
C GLY A 367 13.08 14.75 -5.05
N PHE A 368 12.08 13.88 -4.90
CA PHE A 368 11.96 12.57 -5.52
C PHE A 368 13.19 11.68 -5.24
N VAL A 369 14.00 11.34 -6.24
CA VAL A 369 15.17 10.47 -6.06
C VAL A 369 16.32 11.20 -5.36
N GLY A 370 16.56 12.45 -5.69
CA GLY A 370 17.70 13.21 -5.17
C GLY A 370 17.54 13.69 -3.73
N MET A 371 16.33 14.02 -3.29
CA MET A 371 15.95 14.39 -1.90
C MET A 371 16.95 15.33 -1.20
N GLN A 372 17.57 16.26 -1.95
CA GLN A 372 18.63 17.13 -1.43
C GLN A 372 18.14 18.02 -0.29
N VAL A 373 16.95 18.62 -0.46
CA VAL A 373 16.40 19.56 0.54
C VAL A 373 16.04 18.83 1.82
N SER A 374 15.42 17.65 1.71
CA SER A 374 15.08 16.82 2.88
C SER A 374 16.34 16.34 3.62
N SER A 375 17.39 15.94 2.88
CA SER A 375 18.69 15.58 3.48
C SER A 375 19.33 16.75 4.22
N GLY A 376 19.24 17.97 3.68
CA GLY A 376 19.64 19.22 4.35
C GLY A 376 18.89 19.42 5.67
N TYR A 377 17.58 19.26 5.65
CA TYR A 377 16.73 19.35 6.83
C TYR A 377 17.13 18.33 7.92
N TYR A 378 17.41 17.09 7.55
CA TYR A 378 17.77 16.05 8.52
C TYR A 378 19.09 16.37 9.23
N LEU A 379 20.11 16.84 8.51
CA LEU A 379 21.37 17.24 9.14
C LEU A 379 21.24 18.55 9.95
N TYR A 380 20.51 19.54 9.46
CA TYR A 380 20.21 20.76 10.17
C TYR A 380 19.60 20.45 11.55
N ARG A 381 18.52 19.67 11.52
CA ARG A 381 17.80 19.26 12.72
C ARG A 381 18.67 18.45 13.67
N TYR A 382 19.35 17.42 13.14
CA TYR A 382 20.24 16.59 13.95
C TYR A 382 21.33 17.41 14.63
N GLY A 383 21.92 18.38 13.91
CA GLY A 383 22.93 19.28 14.43
C GLY A 383 22.44 20.16 15.59
N ILE A 384 21.22 20.70 15.49
CA ILE A 384 20.60 21.48 16.58
C ILE A 384 20.33 20.58 17.80
N GLU A 385 19.63 19.46 17.60
CA GLU A 385 19.24 18.55 18.68
C GLU A 385 20.43 17.97 19.44
N ASN A 386 21.56 17.72 18.74
CA ASN A 386 22.77 17.14 19.32
C ASN A 386 23.90 18.19 19.60
N LYS A 387 23.61 19.49 19.40
CA LYS A 387 24.55 20.59 19.62
C LYS A 387 25.84 20.44 18.79
N GLN A 388 25.71 19.95 17.56
CA GLN A 388 26.82 19.75 16.62
C GLN A 388 26.78 20.86 15.56
N SER A 389 27.55 21.92 15.76
CA SER A 389 27.55 23.11 14.90
C SER A 389 27.96 22.82 13.46
N ASP A 390 28.94 21.93 13.25
CA ASP A 390 29.40 21.53 11.91
C ASP A 390 28.29 20.76 11.13
N THR A 391 27.64 19.83 11.80
CA THR A 391 26.52 19.09 11.22
C THR A 391 25.34 20.02 10.89
N ARG A 392 25.04 20.95 11.80
CA ARG A 392 24.03 22.00 11.57
C ARG A 392 24.36 22.84 10.33
N HIS A 393 25.60 23.36 10.27
CA HIS A 393 26.08 24.19 9.16
C HIS A 393 25.96 23.49 7.80
N LYS A 394 26.32 22.19 7.72
CA LYS A 394 26.15 21.41 6.49
C LYS A 394 24.69 21.38 6.01
N GLY A 395 23.75 21.18 6.92
CA GLY A 395 22.34 21.20 6.63
C GLY A 395 21.87 22.59 6.16
N GLU A 396 22.23 23.65 6.90
CA GLU A 396 21.88 25.04 6.58
C GLU A 396 22.39 25.45 5.19
N ALA A 397 23.64 25.14 4.86
CA ALA A 397 24.24 25.50 3.57
C ALA A 397 23.46 24.91 2.38
N VAL A 398 22.96 23.67 2.50
CA VAL A 398 22.11 23.08 1.45
C VAL A 398 20.74 23.73 1.41
N LEU A 399 20.12 23.99 2.56
CA LEU A 399 18.80 24.62 2.64
C LEU A 399 18.84 26.05 2.08
N ASP A 400 19.87 26.84 2.42
CA ASP A 400 20.08 28.19 1.90
C ASP A 400 20.25 28.18 0.37
N PHE A 401 21.08 27.28 -0.15
CA PHE A 401 21.25 27.14 -1.60
C PHE A 401 19.91 26.92 -2.32
N TRP A 402 19.08 25.99 -1.84
CA TRP A 402 17.80 25.74 -2.48
C TRP A 402 16.79 26.86 -2.25
N ALA A 403 16.78 27.49 -1.09
CA ALA A 403 15.87 28.59 -0.79
C ALA A 403 16.15 29.83 -1.65
N ASP A 404 17.43 30.17 -1.84
CA ASP A 404 17.84 31.42 -2.47
C ASP A 404 17.88 31.31 -4.01
N ASP A 405 18.27 30.14 -4.55
CA ASP A 405 18.65 30.03 -5.97
C ASP A 405 17.63 29.26 -6.84
N CYS A 406 16.72 28.43 -6.27
CA CYS A 406 15.95 27.53 -7.10
C CYS A 406 14.76 28.17 -7.82
N LEU A 407 14.19 29.27 -7.28
CA LEU A 407 12.93 29.81 -7.78
C LEU A 407 13.09 30.67 -9.04
N SER A 408 12.24 30.42 -10.01
CA SER A 408 12.03 31.35 -11.11
C SER A 408 11.47 32.69 -10.60
N PRO A 409 11.50 33.77 -11.41
CA PRO A 409 10.93 35.08 -11.02
C PRO A 409 9.49 35.02 -10.51
N ILE A 410 8.69 34.07 -11.02
CA ILE A 410 7.28 33.90 -10.66
C ILE A 410 7.02 32.77 -9.64
N GLY A 411 8.08 32.12 -9.09
CA GLY A 411 7.96 31.25 -7.95
C GLY A 411 8.04 29.73 -8.25
N MET A 412 8.11 29.30 -9.50
CA MET A 412 8.28 27.86 -9.81
C MET A 412 9.73 27.43 -9.61
N PRO A 413 10.01 26.33 -8.87
CA PRO A 413 11.37 25.84 -8.65
C PRO A 413 12.01 25.22 -9.89
N SER A 414 13.31 25.41 -10.01
CA SER A 414 14.21 24.55 -10.77
C SER A 414 14.53 23.34 -9.92
N THR A 415 14.40 22.16 -10.47
CA THR A 415 14.41 20.92 -9.66
C THR A 415 15.72 20.12 -9.78
N TRP A 416 16.62 20.52 -10.70
CA TRP A 416 17.85 19.76 -10.92
C TRP A 416 19.03 20.69 -11.22
N TYR A 417 20.07 20.58 -10.39
CA TYR A 417 21.30 21.38 -10.50
C TYR A 417 22.50 20.48 -10.80
N ASP A 418 23.29 20.85 -11.80
CA ASP A 418 24.53 20.18 -12.17
C ASP A 418 25.74 21.00 -11.69
N PRO A 419 26.40 20.63 -10.62
CA PRO A 419 27.55 21.40 -10.11
C PRO A 419 28.77 21.34 -11.04
N ASN A 420 28.83 20.38 -11.99
CA ASN A 420 29.86 20.28 -13.03
C ASN A 420 29.50 21.09 -14.28
N GLY A 421 28.31 21.61 -14.40
CA GLY A 421 27.83 22.38 -15.54
C GLY A 421 28.67 23.63 -15.78
N ASN A 422 28.52 24.22 -17.00
CA ASN A 422 29.15 25.50 -17.39
C ASN A 422 30.69 25.53 -17.14
N GLY A 423 31.38 24.43 -17.39
CA GLY A 423 32.81 24.34 -17.19
C GLY A 423 33.24 24.34 -15.70
N GLY A 424 32.44 23.78 -14.83
CA GLY A 424 32.68 23.65 -13.40
C GLY A 424 32.21 24.83 -12.56
N LYS A 425 31.38 25.72 -13.14
CA LYS A 425 30.75 26.84 -12.42
C LYS A 425 29.35 26.48 -11.89
N GLY A 426 28.90 25.27 -12.21
CA GLY A 426 27.55 24.83 -11.92
C GLY A 426 26.46 25.44 -12.78
N GLY A 427 25.28 24.83 -12.75
CA GLY A 427 24.12 25.36 -13.48
C GLY A 427 22.88 24.49 -13.39
N TRP A 428 21.74 25.13 -13.58
CA TRP A 428 20.46 24.46 -13.61
C TRP A 428 20.32 23.61 -14.89
N ARG A 429 19.99 22.33 -14.76
CA ARG A 429 19.69 21.47 -15.91
C ARG A 429 18.40 21.92 -16.58
N ASN A 430 18.35 21.79 -17.91
CA ASN A 430 17.12 21.97 -18.67
C ASN A 430 16.21 20.76 -18.52
N TYR A 431 15.67 20.60 -17.33
CA TYR A 431 14.73 19.53 -16.98
C TYR A 431 13.36 20.13 -16.69
N GLU A 432 12.27 19.43 -17.00
CA GLU A 432 10.94 19.90 -16.67
C GLU A 432 10.74 19.96 -15.16
N SER A 433 9.97 20.95 -14.70
CA SER A 433 9.60 21.01 -13.30
C SER A 433 8.36 20.16 -13.06
N ILE A 434 8.55 19.03 -12.43
CA ILE A 434 7.50 18.03 -12.11
C ILE A 434 6.94 18.31 -10.73
N LEU A 435 5.60 18.31 -10.59
CA LEU A 435 4.91 18.65 -9.34
C LEU A 435 5.46 17.88 -8.15
N ARG A 436 5.56 16.55 -8.28
CA ARG A 436 6.03 15.65 -7.22
C ARG A 436 7.46 15.98 -6.74
N ILE A 437 8.35 16.38 -7.66
CA ILE A 437 9.73 16.77 -7.29
C ILE A 437 9.71 18.12 -6.56
N MET A 438 8.95 19.08 -7.06
CA MET A 438 8.86 20.42 -6.46
C MET A 438 8.26 20.37 -5.05
N THR A 439 7.12 19.70 -4.90
CA THR A 439 6.45 19.61 -3.58
C THR A 439 7.30 18.87 -2.57
N GLY A 440 7.92 17.73 -2.95
CA GLY A 440 8.79 16.97 -2.04
C GLY A 440 10.00 17.76 -1.54
N GLY A 441 10.61 18.59 -2.39
CA GLY A 441 11.70 19.47 -1.97
C GLY A 441 11.22 20.62 -1.08
N MET A 442 10.14 21.30 -1.49
CA MET A 442 9.63 22.43 -0.73
C MET A 442 9.01 22.04 0.62
N GLU A 443 8.47 20.82 0.76
CA GLU A 443 8.10 20.24 2.06
C GLU A 443 9.30 20.11 3.00
N GLY A 444 10.46 19.67 2.48
CA GLY A 444 11.69 19.60 3.26
C GLY A 444 12.14 20.98 3.76
N LEU A 445 12.06 22.02 2.90
CA LEU A 445 12.41 23.39 3.26
C LEU A 445 11.43 23.97 4.31
N LEU A 446 10.14 23.75 4.13
CA LEU A 446 9.11 24.19 5.08
C LEU A 446 9.28 23.50 6.44
N SER A 447 9.55 22.19 6.46
CA SER A 447 9.82 21.44 7.68
C SER A 447 11.05 21.98 8.42
N ALA A 448 12.10 22.33 7.67
CA ALA A 448 13.30 22.93 8.24
C ALA A 448 13.02 24.30 8.89
N TRP A 449 12.25 25.16 8.21
CA TRP A 449 11.84 26.44 8.76
C TRP A 449 10.98 26.28 10.00
N CYS A 450 10.00 25.37 9.96
CA CYS A 450 9.12 25.09 11.10
C CYS A 450 9.91 24.61 12.33
N PHE A 451 10.82 23.67 12.12
CA PHE A 451 11.67 23.16 13.20
C PHE A 451 12.61 24.26 13.73
N GLY A 452 13.24 25.03 12.85
CA GLY A 452 14.11 26.14 13.23
C GLY A 452 13.38 27.19 14.09
N THR A 453 12.20 27.61 13.64
CA THR A 453 11.37 28.59 14.35
C THR A 453 11.03 28.11 15.78
N LYS A 454 10.63 26.85 15.94
CA LYS A 454 10.39 26.25 17.26
C LYS A 454 11.63 26.31 18.19
N ASN A 455 12.81 26.26 17.60
CA ASN A 455 14.08 26.29 18.35
C ASN A 455 14.70 27.71 18.42
N GLY A 456 13.94 28.74 18.08
CA GLY A 456 14.37 30.14 18.17
C GLY A 456 15.27 30.61 17.03
N GLU A 457 15.40 29.81 15.96
CA GLU A 457 16.20 30.16 14.80
C GLU A 457 15.39 31.02 13.82
N LYS A 458 16.06 31.83 13.01
CA LYS A 458 15.43 32.72 12.02
C LYS A 458 16.02 32.47 10.65
N HIS A 459 15.16 32.01 9.74
CA HIS A 459 15.49 31.75 8.34
C HIS A 459 14.38 32.34 7.46
N ASP A 460 14.36 33.69 7.35
CA ASP A 460 13.33 34.43 6.62
C ASP A 460 13.31 34.09 5.12
N ASN A 461 14.48 33.76 4.54
CA ASN A 461 14.62 33.31 3.15
C ASN A 461 13.91 31.98 2.89
N TRP A 462 13.94 31.02 3.84
CA TRP A 462 13.29 29.73 3.68
C TRP A 462 11.77 29.85 3.56
N ILE A 463 11.15 30.56 4.51
CA ILE A 463 9.69 30.77 4.47
C ILE A 463 9.26 31.68 3.31
N ALA A 464 10.07 32.65 2.94
CA ALA A 464 9.80 33.50 1.77
C ALA A 464 9.78 32.67 0.49
N SER A 465 10.72 31.74 0.34
CA SER A 465 10.79 30.80 -0.78
C SER A 465 9.57 29.86 -0.79
N CYS A 466 9.19 29.27 0.36
CA CYS A 466 8.00 28.43 0.48
C CYS A 466 6.73 29.19 0.09
N LYS A 467 6.54 30.42 0.58
CA LYS A 467 5.38 31.26 0.24
C LYS A 467 5.34 31.58 -1.25
N LYS A 468 6.48 31.95 -1.85
CA LYS A 468 6.58 32.28 -3.26
C LYS A 468 6.22 31.09 -4.15
N PHE A 469 6.63 29.87 -3.77
CA PHE A 469 6.20 28.65 -4.45
C PHE A 469 4.72 28.37 -4.22
N GLY A 470 4.22 28.55 -3.00
CA GLY A 470 2.79 28.41 -2.68
C GLY A 470 1.93 29.35 -3.53
N ASP A 471 2.29 30.63 -3.63
CA ASP A 471 1.58 31.60 -4.48
C ASP A 471 1.62 31.20 -5.97
N TRP A 472 2.72 30.62 -6.43
CA TRP A 472 2.79 30.07 -7.77
C TRP A 472 1.84 28.87 -7.94
N LEU A 473 1.77 27.95 -6.99
CA LEU A 473 0.80 26.83 -7.02
C LEU A 473 -0.64 27.32 -7.11
N LEU A 474 -1.00 28.36 -6.32
CA LEU A 474 -2.34 28.96 -6.41
C LEU A 474 -2.65 29.46 -7.82
N SER A 475 -1.67 30.08 -8.48
CA SER A 475 -1.82 30.60 -9.84
C SER A 475 -1.83 29.49 -10.91
N ALA A 476 -1.20 28.33 -10.64
CA ALA A 476 -1.13 27.17 -11.53
C ALA A 476 -2.30 26.19 -11.35
N GLN A 477 -3.08 26.32 -10.27
CA GLN A 477 -4.21 25.47 -9.99
C GLN A 477 -5.37 25.72 -10.95
N ASN A 478 -5.84 24.65 -11.60
CA ASN A 478 -6.99 24.70 -12.50
C ASN A 478 -8.31 25.04 -11.77
N ALA A 479 -9.30 25.50 -12.54
CA ALA A 479 -10.63 25.84 -11.99
C ALA A 479 -11.32 24.69 -11.26
N ASN A 480 -11.04 23.43 -11.62
CA ASN A 480 -11.54 22.23 -10.97
C ASN A 480 -10.72 21.75 -9.76
N GLY A 481 -9.64 22.47 -9.41
CA GLY A 481 -8.74 22.12 -8.29
C GLY A 481 -7.52 21.29 -8.66
N SER A 482 -7.43 20.74 -9.89
CA SER A 482 -6.28 19.95 -10.30
C SER A 482 -5.02 20.80 -10.54
N LEU A 483 -3.88 20.14 -10.46
CA LEU A 483 -2.57 20.64 -10.87
C LEU A 483 -2.00 19.73 -11.96
N ALA A 484 -1.32 20.30 -12.94
CA ALA A 484 -0.68 19.51 -13.98
C ALA A 484 0.48 18.66 -13.45
N PHE A 485 0.91 17.66 -14.21
CA PHE A 485 2.06 16.83 -13.87
C PHE A 485 3.37 17.61 -13.95
N SER A 486 3.58 18.39 -15.03
CA SER A 486 4.83 19.13 -15.22
C SER A 486 4.67 20.39 -16.05
N TRP A 487 5.65 21.29 -15.89
CA TRP A 487 5.74 22.57 -16.59
C TRP A 487 7.10 22.78 -17.25
N ASN A 488 7.10 23.62 -18.30
CA ASN A 488 8.31 24.01 -18.99
C ASN A 488 9.04 25.11 -18.21
N ARG A 489 10.17 24.76 -17.61
CA ARG A 489 10.98 25.67 -16.80
C ARG A 489 11.48 26.90 -17.54
N ASN A 490 11.88 26.76 -18.79
CA ASN A 490 12.63 27.82 -19.51
C ASN A 490 11.73 28.86 -20.16
N LYS A 491 10.43 28.77 -20.01
CA LYS A 491 9.47 29.69 -20.61
C LYS A 491 8.50 30.25 -19.58
N ILE A 492 8.31 31.53 -19.57
CA ILE A 492 7.23 32.22 -18.89
C ILE A 492 6.35 32.85 -19.94
N GLN A 493 5.06 32.58 -19.92
CA GLN A 493 4.08 33.13 -20.85
C GLN A 493 2.82 33.51 -20.05
N ASN A 494 2.33 34.72 -20.23
CA ASN A 494 1.18 35.25 -19.50
C ASN A 494 1.33 35.10 -17.96
N ASN A 495 2.51 35.38 -17.46
CA ASN A 495 2.86 35.28 -16.04
C ASN A 495 2.72 33.85 -15.46
N GLN A 496 2.86 32.82 -16.30
CA GLN A 496 2.83 31.41 -15.97
C GLN A 496 3.92 30.66 -16.71
N HIS A 497 4.39 29.55 -16.13
CA HIS A 497 5.13 28.55 -16.90
C HIS A 497 4.15 27.68 -17.69
N PRO A 498 4.34 27.51 -19.02
CA PRO A 498 3.45 26.66 -19.80
C PRO A 498 3.46 25.22 -19.31
N VAL A 499 2.29 24.61 -19.19
CA VAL A 499 2.14 23.18 -18.91
C VAL A 499 2.84 22.36 -19.99
N LYS A 500 3.62 21.36 -19.59
CA LYS A 500 4.28 20.41 -20.50
C LYS A 500 3.51 19.10 -20.56
N THR A 501 3.12 18.58 -19.42
CA THR A 501 2.30 17.36 -19.30
C THR A 501 1.15 17.63 -18.35
N ASP A 502 -0.06 17.45 -18.84
CA ASP A 502 -1.29 17.62 -18.06
C ASP A 502 -1.81 16.25 -17.63
N ASN A 503 -1.55 15.92 -16.35
CA ASN A 503 -2.16 14.79 -15.69
C ASN A 503 -2.54 15.20 -14.26
N GLY A 504 -3.82 15.52 -14.08
CA GLY A 504 -4.33 16.03 -12.80
C GLY A 504 -4.25 15.04 -11.64
N LEU A 505 -4.05 13.73 -11.87
CA LEU A 505 -4.01 12.72 -10.81
C LEU A 505 -2.80 12.90 -9.88
N THR A 506 -1.72 13.51 -10.37
CA THR A 506 -0.55 13.88 -9.55
C THR A 506 -0.85 14.97 -8.50
N THR A 507 -2.02 15.62 -8.54
CA THR A 507 -2.44 16.67 -7.57
C THR A 507 -2.35 16.17 -6.13
N THR A 508 -2.48 14.87 -5.88
CA THR A 508 -2.31 14.28 -4.55
C THR A 508 -0.97 14.63 -3.90
N SER A 509 0.10 14.83 -4.68
CA SER A 509 1.42 15.20 -4.16
C SER A 509 1.52 16.64 -3.65
N ALA A 510 0.55 17.50 -3.94
CA ALA A 510 0.52 18.87 -3.46
C ALA A 510 -0.34 19.08 -2.20
N LEU A 511 -1.19 18.11 -1.83
CA LEU A 511 -2.16 18.28 -0.75
C LEU A 511 -1.49 18.59 0.59
N ARG A 512 -0.52 17.77 0.97
CA ARG A 512 0.19 17.94 2.25
C ARG A 512 0.92 19.28 2.30
N TYR A 513 1.64 19.63 1.27
CA TYR A 513 2.36 20.90 1.20
C TYR A 513 1.44 22.12 1.38
N LEU A 514 0.31 22.17 0.69
CA LEU A 514 -0.64 23.28 0.81
C LEU A 514 -1.23 23.39 2.23
N VAL A 515 -1.54 22.25 2.84
CA VAL A 515 -2.04 22.22 4.23
C VAL A 515 -0.95 22.68 5.20
N GLU A 516 0.27 22.15 5.10
CA GLU A 516 1.39 22.53 5.97
C GLU A 516 1.75 24.03 5.80
N LEU A 517 1.72 24.53 4.56
CA LEU A 517 1.98 25.94 4.29
C LEU A 517 0.89 26.85 4.89
N TYR A 518 -0.39 26.46 4.81
CA TYR A 518 -1.46 27.17 5.51
C TYR A 518 -1.18 27.24 7.02
N ILE A 519 -0.86 26.12 7.64
CA ILE A 519 -0.60 26.07 9.09
C ILE A 519 0.61 26.94 9.46
N ALA A 520 1.66 26.90 8.66
CA ALA A 520 2.88 27.68 8.91
C ALA A 520 2.65 29.19 8.72
N THR A 521 1.73 29.59 7.86
CA THR A 521 1.57 31.02 7.46
C THR A 521 0.27 31.66 7.92
N GLY A 522 -0.76 30.88 8.24
CA GLY A 522 -2.12 31.38 8.52
C GLY A 522 -2.84 31.98 7.29
N ASP A 523 -2.30 31.81 6.08
CA ASP A 523 -2.90 32.37 4.87
C ASP A 523 -4.01 31.45 4.33
N GLU A 524 -5.24 31.87 4.50
CA GLU A 524 -6.46 31.12 4.13
C GLU A 524 -6.50 30.73 2.65
N ARG A 525 -5.79 31.44 1.76
CA ARG A 525 -5.70 31.10 0.34
C ARG A 525 -5.13 29.70 0.12
N TYR A 526 -4.14 29.29 0.93
CA TYR A 526 -3.53 27.95 0.84
C TYR A 526 -4.49 26.87 1.33
N LYS A 527 -5.27 27.12 2.36
CA LYS A 527 -6.34 26.23 2.84
C LYS A 527 -7.42 26.03 1.79
N GLU A 528 -7.91 27.13 1.17
CA GLU A 528 -8.90 27.05 0.12
C GLU A 528 -8.38 26.23 -1.07
N ALA A 529 -7.12 26.45 -1.47
CA ALA A 529 -6.48 25.69 -2.54
C ALA A 529 -6.31 24.20 -2.18
N ALA A 530 -5.93 23.89 -0.93
CA ALA A 530 -5.83 22.52 -0.45
C ALA A 530 -7.18 21.78 -0.48
N LEU A 531 -8.24 22.42 0.00
CA LEU A 531 -9.60 21.85 -0.03
C LEU A 531 -10.08 21.61 -1.45
N LYS A 532 -9.85 22.58 -2.35
CA LYS A 532 -10.22 22.47 -3.76
C LYS A 532 -9.44 21.35 -4.48
N ALA A 533 -8.15 21.23 -4.21
CA ALA A 533 -7.33 20.12 -4.70
C ALA A 533 -7.78 18.77 -4.12
N GLY A 534 -8.14 18.77 -2.83
CA GLY A 534 -8.68 17.60 -2.14
C GLY A 534 -9.99 17.12 -2.75
N ASP A 535 -10.93 17.99 -3.04
CA ASP A 535 -12.19 17.64 -3.69
C ASP A 535 -11.97 17.06 -5.10
N TYR A 536 -11.02 17.61 -5.85
CA TYR A 536 -10.61 17.02 -7.13
C TYR A 536 -10.06 15.60 -6.93
N CYS A 537 -9.12 15.42 -6.01
CA CYS A 537 -8.52 14.10 -5.72
C CYS A 537 -9.57 13.10 -5.20
N TYR A 538 -10.53 13.56 -4.39
CA TYR A 538 -11.63 12.72 -3.92
C TYR A 538 -12.47 12.19 -5.08
N LEU A 539 -12.82 13.04 -6.04
CA LEU A 539 -13.67 12.65 -7.18
C LEU A 539 -12.93 11.80 -8.22
N PHE A 540 -11.68 12.14 -8.52
CA PHE A 540 -10.96 11.55 -9.66
C PHE A 540 -9.92 10.51 -9.28
N VAL A 541 -9.38 10.53 -8.06
CA VAL A 541 -8.47 9.51 -7.53
C VAL A 541 -9.24 8.51 -6.67
N HIS A 542 -9.82 8.96 -5.55
CA HIS A 542 -10.48 8.07 -4.58
C HIS A 542 -11.72 7.39 -5.18
N LYS A 543 -12.73 8.13 -5.64
CA LYS A 543 -13.99 7.54 -6.16
C LYS A 543 -13.80 6.68 -7.41
N LYS A 544 -12.79 6.96 -8.21
CA LYS A 544 -12.47 6.17 -9.40
C LYS A 544 -11.43 5.08 -9.17
N TYR A 545 -10.80 5.06 -7.99
CA TYR A 545 -9.67 4.16 -7.69
C TYR A 545 -8.52 4.34 -8.69
N HIS A 546 -8.19 5.60 -9.06
CA HIS A 546 -7.16 5.96 -10.04
C HIS A 546 -5.91 6.52 -9.35
N TYR A 547 -5.08 5.65 -8.84
CA TYR A 547 -3.80 6.00 -8.21
C TYR A 547 -2.69 5.93 -9.26
N CYS A 548 -2.28 7.08 -9.79
CA CYS A 548 -1.45 7.17 -10.98
C CYS A 548 -0.66 8.48 -10.96
N ALA A 549 0.50 8.48 -11.62
CA ALA A 549 1.29 9.67 -11.94
C ALA A 549 2.11 10.28 -10.79
N CYS A 550 2.40 9.54 -9.72
CA CYS A 550 3.36 10.01 -8.70
C CYS A 550 4.76 9.42 -8.88
N VAL A 551 4.89 8.28 -9.56
CA VAL A 551 6.18 7.88 -10.12
C VAL A 551 6.53 8.83 -11.27
N VAL A 552 7.67 9.52 -11.14
CA VAL A 552 8.06 10.63 -12.03
C VAL A 552 8.41 10.15 -13.43
N ASP A 553 8.85 8.91 -13.58
CA ASP A 553 9.35 8.36 -14.85
C ASP A 553 8.24 8.18 -15.90
N ASN A 554 7.01 8.02 -15.47
CA ASN A 554 5.88 7.85 -16.38
C ASN A 554 4.58 8.45 -15.81
N PRO A 555 4.08 9.55 -16.38
CA PRO A 555 2.86 10.22 -15.88
C PRO A 555 1.56 9.44 -16.11
N GLN A 556 1.61 8.29 -16.76
CA GLN A 556 0.43 7.47 -17.11
C GLN A 556 0.42 6.11 -16.45
N VAL A 557 1.39 5.82 -15.57
CA VAL A 557 1.49 4.51 -14.94
C VAL A 557 0.73 4.49 -13.61
N ILE A 558 0.10 3.36 -13.32
CA ILE A 558 -0.44 3.03 -12.01
C ILE A 558 0.74 2.63 -11.12
N ASP A 559 0.86 3.24 -9.95
CA ASP A 559 2.06 3.14 -9.12
C ASP A 559 1.77 3.18 -7.62
N SER A 560 2.69 2.66 -6.83
CA SER A 560 2.63 2.60 -5.36
C SER A 560 2.69 3.99 -4.72
N GLU A 561 3.51 4.90 -5.27
CA GLU A 561 3.72 6.23 -4.70
C GLU A 561 2.46 7.09 -4.75
N SER A 562 1.62 6.91 -5.77
CA SER A 562 0.32 7.59 -5.86
C SER A 562 -0.61 7.21 -4.71
N GLY A 563 -0.56 5.97 -4.24
CA GLY A 563 -1.29 5.55 -3.05
C GLY A 563 -0.76 6.22 -1.78
N TYR A 564 0.57 6.23 -1.60
CA TYR A 564 1.20 6.91 -0.46
C TYR A 564 0.88 8.41 -0.45
N MET A 565 1.04 9.10 -1.58
CA MET A 565 0.74 10.54 -1.67
C MET A 565 -0.73 10.86 -1.38
N ALA A 566 -1.64 10.03 -1.87
CA ALA A 566 -3.06 10.15 -1.57
C ALA A 566 -3.34 9.91 -0.07
N MET A 567 -2.76 8.87 0.52
CA MET A 567 -2.94 8.54 1.95
C MET A 567 -2.51 9.71 2.84
N VAL A 568 -1.30 10.24 2.67
CA VAL A 568 -0.81 11.36 3.48
C VAL A 568 -1.54 12.66 3.18
N GLY A 569 -1.91 12.91 1.92
CA GLY A 569 -2.69 14.06 1.53
C GLY A 569 -4.08 14.08 2.16
N PHE A 570 -4.81 12.96 2.11
CA PHE A 570 -6.12 12.84 2.75
C PHE A 570 -6.05 12.89 4.28
N LEU A 571 -5.03 12.29 4.90
CA LEU A 571 -4.79 12.44 6.33
C LEU A 571 -4.55 13.92 6.72
N SER A 572 -3.84 14.68 5.88
CA SER A 572 -3.64 16.12 6.11
C SER A 572 -4.94 16.91 6.05
N LEU A 573 -5.81 16.58 5.09
CA LEU A 573 -7.14 17.19 4.99
C LEU A 573 -8.07 16.77 6.16
N TYR A 574 -7.96 15.52 6.62
CA TYR A 574 -8.68 15.08 7.82
C TYR A 574 -8.23 15.86 9.05
N ASP A 575 -6.92 16.06 9.22
CA ASP A 575 -6.41 16.88 10.33
C ASP A 575 -6.94 18.31 10.29
N LEU A 576 -6.97 18.87 9.09
CA LEU A 576 -7.44 20.24 8.88
C LEU A 576 -8.94 20.42 9.14
N THR A 577 -9.76 19.44 8.78
CA THR A 577 -11.23 19.61 8.72
C THR A 577 -11.99 18.72 9.70
N LYS A 578 -11.42 17.61 10.12
CA LYS A 578 -12.07 16.51 10.85
C LYS A 578 -13.29 15.92 10.11
N ASP A 579 -13.36 16.09 8.79
CA ASP A 579 -14.39 15.47 7.95
C ASP A 579 -13.99 14.00 7.66
N GLU A 580 -14.83 13.07 8.11
CA GLU A 580 -14.61 11.62 8.00
C GLU A 580 -14.43 11.14 6.55
N LYS A 581 -14.94 11.86 5.56
CA LYS A 581 -14.71 11.52 4.14
C LYS A 581 -13.23 11.43 3.79
N TRP A 582 -12.39 12.24 4.45
CA TRP A 582 -10.96 12.24 4.21
C TRP A 582 -10.26 11.06 4.90
N LEU A 583 -10.75 10.65 6.07
CA LEU A 583 -10.26 9.44 6.73
C LEU A 583 -10.61 8.19 5.91
N ASP A 584 -11.85 8.06 5.44
CA ASP A 584 -12.27 6.98 4.54
C ASP A 584 -11.40 6.93 3.26
N ALA A 585 -11.13 8.09 2.68
CA ALA A 585 -10.28 8.18 1.50
C ALA A 585 -8.83 7.79 1.80
N ALA A 586 -8.31 8.15 2.97
CA ALA A 586 -6.98 7.75 3.42
C ALA A 586 -6.88 6.23 3.67
N GLU A 587 -7.90 5.61 4.28
CA GLU A 587 -7.96 4.16 4.48
C GLU A 587 -8.01 3.39 3.15
N GLN A 588 -8.76 3.88 2.15
CA GLN A 588 -8.76 3.27 0.82
C GLN A 588 -7.39 3.40 0.14
N ALA A 589 -6.75 4.57 0.24
CA ALA A 589 -5.41 4.78 -0.29
C ALA A 589 -4.36 3.92 0.43
N ALA A 590 -4.51 3.70 1.76
CA ALA A 590 -3.71 2.78 2.53
C ALA A 590 -3.83 1.34 2.01
N THR A 591 -5.06 0.84 1.86
CA THR A 591 -5.31 -0.49 1.29
C THR A 591 -4.70 -0.63 -0.11
N TYR A 592 -4.87 0.38 -0.97
CA TYR A 592 -4.24 0.37 -2.29
C TYR A 592 -2.70 0.29 -2.18
N THR A 593 -2.09 1.08 -1.31
CA THR A 593 -0.63 1.08 -1.09
C THR A 593 -0.12 -0.27 -0.59
N GLU A 594 -0.88 -0.94 0.27
CA GLU A 594 -0.55 -2.29 0.76
C GLU A 594 -0.46 -3.32 -0.36
N THR A 595 -1.29 -3.21 -1.40
CA THR A 595 -1.28 -4.16 -2.53
C THR A 595 0.02 -4.15 -3.34
N TRP A 596 0.94 -3.24 -3.04
CA TRP A 596 2.27 -3.13 -3.62
C TRP A 596 3.37 -3.67 -2.70
N VAL A 597 3.02 -4.06 -1.45
CA VAL A 597 3.98 -4.54 -0.44
C VAL A 597 4.09 -6.05 -0.49
N TYR A 598 5.28 -6.57 -0.79
CA TYR A 598 5.52 -8.02 -0.70
C TYR A 598 5.19 -8.52 0.70
N SER A 599 4.18 -9.37 0.78
CA SER A 599 3.61 -9.91 2.02
C SER A 599 3.76 -11.43 2.12
N PHE A 600 4.67 -12.01 1.33
CA PHE A 600 5.05 -13.42 1.41
C PHE A 600 6.52 -13.61 0.99
N GLU A 601 7.13 -14.70 1.43
CA GLU A 601 8.46 -15.10 0.98
C GLU A 601 8.35 -15.89 -0.32
N ILE A 602 9.05 -15.45 -1.35
CA ILE A 602 9.15 -16.20 -2.60
C ILE A 602 9.98 -17.46 -2.33
N PRO A 603 9.41 -18.67 -2.54
CA PRO A 603 10.14 -19.90 -2.27
C PRO A 603 11.40 -20.03 -3.11
N VAL A 604 12.52 -20.31 -2.48
CA VAL A 604 13.82 -20.56 -3.10
C VAL A 604 14.34 -21.92 -2.63
N GLU A 605 15.04 -22.65 -3.51
CA GLU A 605 15.62 -23.94 -3.13
C GLU A 605 16.65 -23.82 -2.00
N ASP A 606 16.64 -24.76 -1.07
CA ASP A 606 17.52 -24.75 0.10
C ASP A 606 19.00 -24.96 -0.24
N ASP A 607 19.28 -25.68 -1.33
CA ASP A 607 20.61 -26.02 -1.82
C ASP A 607 21.21 -24.96 -2.76
N ARG A 608 20.56 -23.83 -2.90
CA ARG A 608 21.07 -22.73 -3.70
C ARG A 608 22.42 -22.25 -3.16
N THR A 609 23.44 -22.30 -3.99
CA THR A 609 24.83 -21.95 -3.64
C THR A 609 25.16 -20.47 -3.86
N GLU A 610 24.39 -19.78 -4.70
CA GLU A 610 24.63 -18.37 -5.02
C GLU A 610 23.90 -17.47 -4.03
N ASP A 611 24.65 -16.85 -3.13
CA ASP A 611 24.16 -15.77 -2.29
C ASP A 611 24.51 -14.43 -2.92
N ASN A 612 23.56 -13.53 -2.92
CA ASN A 612 23.81 -12.13 -3.21
C ASN A 612 24.19 -11.43 -1.91
N PRO A 613 25.41 -10.90 -1.76
CA PRO A 613 25.83 -10.23 -0.55
C PRO A 613 25.03 -8.95 -0.26
N ILE A 614 24.39 -8.37 -1.29
CA ILE A 614 23.60 -7.14 -1.16
C ILE A 614 22.20 -7.44 -0.62
N PHE A 615 21.66 -8.62 -0.98
CA PHE A 615 20.41 -9.13 -0.42
C PHE A 615 20.61 -10.61 -0.04
N PRO A 616 21.16 -10.90 1.14
CA PRO A 616 21.50 -12.23 1.59
C PRO A 616 20.29 -13.16 1.72
N ARG A 617 20.54 -14.46 1.67
CA ARG A 617 19.51 -15.50 1.75
C ARG A 617 18.73 -15.48 3.08
N ASP A 618 19.39 -15.10 4.17
CA ASP A 618 18.82 -15.03 5.52
C ASP A 618 17.96 -13.77 5.76
N ARG A 619 17.88 -12.88 4.77
CA ARG A 619 17.07 -11.66 4.83
C ARG A 619 15.75 -11.84 4.10
N SER A 620 14.70 -11.25 4.63
CA SER A 620 13.33 -11.34 4.09
C SER A 620 13.07 -10.28 3.03
N ILE A 621 12.30 -10.65 1.99
CA ILE A 621 11.74 -9.69 1.02
C ILE A 621 10.41 -9.09 1.48
N VAL A 622 9.80 -9.67 2.51
CA VAL A 622 8.52 -9.19 3.07
C VAL A 622 8.69 -7.75 3.55
N GLY A 623 7.78 -6.87 3.15
CA GLY A 623 7.82 -5.45 3.46
C GLY A 623 8.50 -4.57 2.42
N GLN A 624 9.10 -5.16 1.36
CA GLN A 624 9.63 -4.40 0.23
C GLN A 624 8.51 -4.02 -0.74
N HIS A 625 8.65 -2.93 -1.47
CA HIS A 625 7.62 -2.40 -2.35
C HIS A 625 7.90 -2.65 -3.83
N LEU A 626 6.93 -3.19 -4.55
CA LEU A 626 6.88 -3.09 -5.99
C LEU A 626 6.39 -1.68 -6.35
N ILE A 627 7.10 -0.98 -7.25
CA ILE A 627 6.86 0.46 -7.40
C ILE A 627 5.76 0.82 -8.40
N ALA A 628 5.70 0.14 -9.53
CA ALA A 628 4.73 0.44 -10.58
C ALA A 628 4.40 -0.77 -11.45
N ILE A 629 3.26 -0.74 -12.14
CA ILE A 629 2.91 -1.76 -13.14
C ILE A 629 4.01 -1.86 -14.20
N GLY A 630 4.44 -3.08 -14.47
CA GLY A 630 5.51 -3.37 -15.44
C GLY A 630 6.93 -3.29 -14.87
N HIS A 631 7.12 -2.77 -13.68
CA HIS A 631 8.38 -2.90 -12.95
C HIS A 631 8.62 -4.35 -12.53
N SER A 632 9.89 -4.75 -12.58
CA SER A 632 10.34 -6.08 -12.12
C SER A 632 11.24 -5.99 -10.89
N ALA A 633 11.48 -4.78 -10.40
CA ALA A 633 12.28 -4.50 -9.22
C ALA A 633 11.39 -4.11 -8.04
N ALA A 634 11.75 -4.57 -6.85
CA ALA A 634 11.22 -4.07 -5.60
C ALA A 634 12.17 -3.02 -5.05
N ASP A 635 11.61 -1.88 -4.68
CA ASP A 635 12.33 -0.80 -4.02
C ASP A 635 12.56 -1.13 -2.55
N LEU A 636 13.77 -0.88 -2.11
CA LEU A 636 14.22 -1.07 -0.75
C LEU A 636 14.27 0.29 -0.05
N GLY A 637 13.83 0.39 1.16
CA GLY A 637 13.85 1.68 1.87
C GLY A 637 12.54 2.47 1.78
N PHE A 638 11.50 1.92 1.20
CA PHE A 638 10.19 2.59 1.13
C PHE A 638 9.47 2.53 2.49
N ALA A 639 10.07 3.16 3.51
CA ALA A 639 9.52 3.20 4.87
C ALA A 639 8.63 4.43 5.15
N TRP A 640 8.45 5.32 4.20
CA TRP A 640 7.62 6.55 4.33
C TRP A 640 6.21 6.27 4.86
N THR A 641 5.66 5.10 4.53
CA THR A 641 4.31 4.71 4.93
C THR A 641 4.18 4.39 6.42
N SER A 642 5.28 4.12 7.13
CA SER A 642 5.25 3.61 8.51
C SER A 642 4.53 4.56 9.48
N PHE A 643 4.83 5.86 9.44
CA PHE A 643 4.17 6.84 10.29
C PHE A 643 2.69 7.05 9.89
N ALA A 644 2.38 7.04 8.60
CA ALA A 644 1.01 7.19 8.12
C ALA A 644 0.12 6.00 8.55
N TYR A 645 0.60 4.75 8.43
CA TYR A 645 -0.10 3.58 8.96
C TYR A 645 -0.25 3.63 10.49
N TYR A 646 0.78 4.09 11.19
CA TYR A 646 0.70 4.24 12.64
C TYR A 646 -0.37 5.27 13.05
N ARG A 647 -0.49 6.36 12.30
CA ARG A 647 -1.56 7.33 12.48
C ARG A 647 -2.94 6.74 12.22
N LEU A 648 -3.10 5.97 11.14
CA LEU A 648 -4.36 5.26 10.88
C LEU A 648 -4.69 4.30 12.02
N TYR A 649 -3.71 3.58 12.58
CA TYR A 649 -3.91 2.75 13.76
C TYR A 649 -4.44 3.56 14.95
N LEU A 650 -3.85 4.71 15.25
CA LEU A 650 -4.29 5.57 16.36
C LEU A 650 -5.70 6.15 16.12
N LEU A 651 -6.07 6.46 14.88
CA LEU A 651 -7.37 7.02 14.53
C LEU A 651 -8.48 5.97 14.51
N THR A 652 -8.19 4.75 14.08
CA THR A 652 -9.21 3.71 13.83
C THR A 652 -9.18 2.57 14.85
N ASN A 653 -8.14 2.47 15.67
CA ASN A 653 -7.85 1.32 16.55
C ASN A 653 -7.79 -0.03 15.81
N ASN A 654 -7.45 -0.01 14.50
CA ASN A 654 -7.34 -1.22 13.71
C ASN A 654 -5.91 -1.77 13.78
N ALA A 655 -5.73 -2.92 14.42
CA ALA A 655 -4.44 -3.59 14.60
C ALA A 655 -3.74 -3.97 13.27
N HIS A 656 -4.49 -4.08 12.17
CA HIS A 656 -3.92 -4.29 10.85
C HIS A 656 -2.97 -3.16 10.46
N TYR A 657 -3.36 -1.90 10.70
CA TYR A 657 -2.49 -0.75 10.43
C TYR A 657 -1.25 -0.70 11.32
N LEU A 658 -1.34 -1.15 12.57
CA LEU A 658 -0.13 -1.32 13.41
C LEU A 658 0.82 -2.34 12.79
N LYS A 659 0.31 -3.47 12.30
CA LYS A 659 1.13 -4.48 11.64
C LYS A 659 1.79 -3.92 10.37
N MET A 660 1.06 -3.16 9.56
CA MET A 660 1.62 -2.51 8.37
C MET A 660 2.67 -1.45 8.72
N ALA A 661 2.43 -0.65 9.77
CA ALA A 661 3.41 0.30 10.27
C ALA A 661 4.73 -0.38 10.69
N ARG A 662 4.63 -1.50 11.42
CA ARG A 662 5.81 -2.28 11.85
C ARG A 662 6.53 -2.94 10.68
N MET A 663 5.79 -3.52 9.74
CA MET A 663 6.39 -4.06 8.51
C MET A 663 7.14 -2.99 7.73
N SER A 664 6.52 -1.82 7.53
CA SER A 664 7.17 -0.71 6.84
C SER A 664 8.38 -0.18 7.60
N ALA A 665 8.30 -0.05 8.94
CA ALA A 665 9.41 0.45 9.75
C ALA A 665 10.60 -0.51 9.84
N HIS A 666 10.36 -1.80 10.04
CA HIS A 666 11.40 -2.80 10.29
C HIS A 666 11.84 -3.57 9.04
N ASN A 667 10.86 -4.14 8.31
CA ASN A 667 11.21 -5.05 7.21
C ASN A 667 11.86 -4.32 6.03
N SER A 668 11.52 -3.03 5.80
CA SER A 668 12.19 -2.20 4.80
C SER A 668 13.70 -2.08 5.01
N LYS A 669 14.19 -2.35 6.22
CA LYS A 669 15.60 -2.24 6.60
C LYS A 669 16.38 -3.57 6.54
N GLN A 670 15.75 -4.64 6.02
CA GLN A 670 16.42 -5.95 5.91
C GLN A 670 17.66 -5.95 5.00
N SER A 671 17.74 -5.01 4.07
CA SER A 671 18.90 -4.82 3.19
C SER A 671 19.75 -3.60 3.54
N MET A 672 19.52 -2.97 4.68
CA MET A 672 20.29 -1.83 5.18
C MET A 672 21.51 -2.31 6.00
N ASN A 673 22.65 -1.65 5.82
CA ASN A 673 23.86 -1.87 6.60
C ASN A 673 23.77 -1.13 7.96
N TRP A 674 22.82 -1.49 8.80
CA TRP A 674 22.62 -0.82 10.08
C TRP A 674 23.54 -1.36 11.20
N ASP A 675 23.97 -2.61 11.08
CA ASP A 675 24.78 -3.37 12.05
C ASP A 675 26.16 -3.77 11.47
N GLU A 676 26.56 -3.18 10.35
CA GLU A 676 27.79 -3.48 9.61
C GLU A 676 27.89 -4.91 9.04
N SER A 677 26.86 -5.73 9.16
CA SER A 677 26.89 -7.13 8.70
C SER A 677 26.91 -7.26 7.18
N LEU A 678 26.33 -6.30 6.44
CA LEU A 678 26.28 -6.33 4.98
C LEU A 678 27.52 -5.76 4.32
N TYR A 679 28.07 -4.67 4.86
CA TYR A 679 29.24 -3.98 4.33
C TYR A 679 30.22 -3.65 5.46
N PRO A 680 30.99 -4.63 5.97
CA PRO A 680 31.90 -4.42 7.09
C PRO A 680 32.91 -3.29 6.83
N GLY A 681 33.05 -2.38 7.79
CA GLY A 681 33.94 -1.23 7.69
C GLY A 681 33.48 -0.12 6.75
N GLN A 682 32.24 -0.18 6.26
CA GLN A 682 31.61 0.89 5.49
C GLN A 682 30.60 1.64 6.34
N PRO A 683 30.21 2.87 5.97
CA PRO A 683 29.23 3.65 6.73
C PRO A 683 27.95 2.85 6.98
N ARG A 684 27.40 2.96 8.17
CA ARG A 684 26.08 2.42 8.48
C ARG A 684 25.01 3.22 7.73
N GLY A 685 23.83 2.62 7.51
CA GLY A 685 22.72 3.24 6.80
C GLY A 685 22.74 3.09 5.28
N LEU A 686 23.83 2.54 4.70
CA LEU A 686 23.85 2.20 3.27
C LEU A 686 22.85 1.11 2.95
N GLN A 687 22.09 1.30 1.87
CA GLN A 687 21.09 0.34 1.41
C GLN A 687 21.02 0.32 -0.11
N LEU A 688 20.92 -0.86 -0.69
CA LEU A 688 20.62 -1.02 -2.11
C LEU A 688 19.29 -0.32 -2.46
N GLU A 689 19.25 0.39 -3.59
CA GLU A 689 18.02 1.06 -4.02
C GLU A 689 16.91 0.06 -4.31
N ALA A 690 17.18 -0.91 -5.17
CA ALA A 690 16.20 -1.88 -5.61
C ALA A 690 16.85 -3.19 -6.04
N PHE A 691 16.11 -4.28 -6.00
CA PHE A 691 16.54 -5.56 -6.54
C PHE A 691 15.47 -6.20 -7.41
N GLN A 692 15.89 -7.04 -8.36
CA GLN A 692 14.97 -7.74 -9.26
C GLN A 692 14.27 -8.89 -8.54
N VAL A 693 12.98 -8.80 -8.32
CA VAL A 693 12.18 -9.84 -7.67
C VAL A 693 12.06 -11.12 -8.49
N MET A 694 12.06 -11.00 -9.82
CA MET A 694 11.98 -12.15 -10.73
C MET A 694 13.21 -13.08 -10.66
N ILE A 695 14.28 -12.63 -10.06
CA ILE A 695 15.48 -13.40 -9.77
C ILE A 695 15.76 -13.15 -8.29
N PRO A 696 15.04 -13.81 -7.38
CA PRO A 696 15.11 -13.51 -5.96
C PRO A 696 16.55 -13.47 -5.48
N ARG A 697 16.86 -12.41 -4.72
CA ARG A 697 18.18 -12.23 -4.10
C ARG A 697 19.35 -12.08 -5.07
N ARG A 698 19.09 -11.74 -6.33
CA ARG A 698 20.13 -11.28 -7.26
C ARG A 698 20.03 -9.79 -7.47
N VAL A 699 21.17 -9.15 -7.56
CA VAL A 699 21.28 -7.78 -8.04
C VAL A 699 20.99 -7.79 -9.54
N GLY A 700 19.81 -7.41 -9.91
CA GLY A 700 19.52 -7.07 -11.28
C GLY A 700 19.68 -5.57 -11.42
N GLY A 701 20.70 -5.09 -12.07
CA GLY A 701 20.86 -3.68 -12.34
C GLY A 701 21.96 -3.01 -11.54
N VAL A 702 21.71 -1.83 -11.03
CA VAL A 702 22.73 -0.94 -10.48
C VAL A 702 22.87 -1.17 -8.98
N ALA A 703 24.04 -1.66 -8.55
CA ALA A 703 24.36 -1.80 -7.13
C ALA A 703 24.68 -0.41 -6.55
N THR A 704 23.66 0.40 -6.33
CA THR A 704 23.78 1.77 -5.80
C THR A 704 22.78 2.03 -4.68
N THR A 705 23.12 3.00 -3.84
CA THR A 705 22.18 3.70 -2.97
C THR A 705 21.93 5.10 -3.51
N LEU A 706 20.75 5.62 -3.30
CA LEU A 706 20.30 6.94 -3.70
C LEU A 706 19.78 7.71 -2.47
N ASN A 707 19.76 9.02 -2.54
CA ASN A 707 19.36 9.82 -1.37
C ASN A 707 17.92 9.58 -0.92
N TRP A 708 17.03 9.16 -1.82
CA TRP A 708 15.67 8.81 -1.42
C TRP A 708 15.62 7.64 -0.42
N ASN A 709 16.59 6.72 -0.46
CA ASN A 709 16.69 5.65 0.54
C ASN A 709 16.86 6.25 1.96
N TYR A 710 17.71 7.25 2.13
CA TYR A 710 17.84 7.92 3.42
C TYR A 710 16.56 8.64 3.84
N ALA A 711 15.96 9.39 2.91
CA ALA A 711 14.72 10.13 3.18
C ALA A 711 13.54 9.20 3.47
N GLY A 712 13.44 8.07 2.75
CA GLY A 712 12.41 7.06 2.96
C GLY A 712 12.36 6.53 4.39
N HIS A 713 13.51 6.46 5.03
CA HIS A 713 13.61 6.03 6.43
C HIS A 713 13.56 7.19 7.43
N LEU A 714 14.30 8.27 7.17
CA LEU A 714 14.43 9.39 8.13
C LEU A 714 13.14 10.21 8.27
N ASP A 715 12.40 10.47 7.20
CA ASP A 715 11.15 11.25 7.29
C ASP A 715 10.17 10.67 8.32
N PRO A 716 9.76 9.39 8.25
CA PRO A 716 8.88 8.83 9.27
C PRO A 716 9.52 8.79 10.67
N MET A 717 10.83 8.57 10.77
CA MET A 717 11.52 8.56 12.06
C MET A 717 11.50 9.93 12.73
N PHE A 718 11.70 11.01 11.96
CA PHE A 718 11.57 12.36 12.48
C PHE A 718 10.12 12.71 12.86
N ARG A 719 9.14 12.19 12.11
CA ARG A 719 7.73 12.37 12.47
C ARG A 719 7.34 11.62 13.75
N PHE A 720 7.84 10.41 13.95
CA PHE A 720 7.72 9.72 15.25
C PHE A 720 8.37 10.52 16.39
N LYS A 721 9.55 11.10 16.14
CA LYS A 721 10.23 11.92 17.13
C LYS A 721 9.47 13.19 17.46
N ASP A 722 8.86 13.85 16.48
CA ASP A 722 8.02 15.02 16.70
C ASP A 722 6.77 14.68 17.51
N ALA A 723 6.10 13.59 17.17
CA ALA A 723 4.87 13.17 17.82
C ALA A 723 5.10 12.63 19.24
N PHE A 724 6.14 11.82 19.41
CA PHE A 724 6.30 10.97 20.60
C PHE A 724 7.64 11.18 21.32
N GLY A 725 8.53 12.00 20.80
CA GLY A 725 9.85 12.30 21.43
C GLY A 725 10.96 11.26 21.11
N THR A 726 10.66 10.23 20.32
CA THR A 726 11.61 9.18 19.93
C THR A 726 11.42 8.78 18.47
N PRO A 727 12.50 8.49 17.71
CA PRO A 727 12.39 7.96 16.35
C PRO A 727 12.06 6.47 16.32
N ASP A 728 12.09 5.80 17.47
CA ASP A 728 11.89 4.37 17.62
C ASP A 728 10.42 4.05 17.93
N MET A 729 9.73 3.45 16.99
CA MET A 729 8.33 3.05 17.14
C MET A 729 8.14 2.02 18.27
N GLU A 730 9.11 1.16 18.55
CA GLU A 730 9.01 0.18 19.64
C GLU A 730 9.02 0.86 21.01
N GLU A 731 9.74 1.98 21.15
CA GLU A 731 9.67 2.80 22.37
C GLU A 731 8.30 3.48 22.51
N VAL A 732 7.71 3.91 21.39
CA VAL A 732 6.36 4.45 21.39
C VAL A 732 5.34 3.39 21.83
N GLU A 733 5.46 2.16 21.38
CA GLU A 733 4.56 1.05 21.75
C GLU A 733 4.63 0.67 23.23
N LYS A 734 5.72 1.04 23.95
CA LYS A 734 5.80 0.87 25.41
C LYS A 734 4.97 1.89 26.19
N MET A 735 4.55 2.99 25.56
CA MET A 735 3.67 3.98 26.18
C MET A 735 2.25 3.42 26.27
N SER A 736 1.46 3.88 27.28
CA SER A 736 0.06 3.53 27.36
C SER A 736 -0.72 4.05 26.13
N TRP A 737 -1.86 3.41 25.85
CA TRP A 737 -2.73 3.84 24.74
C TRP A 737 -3.17 5.31 24.91
N GLU A 738 -3.57 5.68 26.13
CA GLU A 738 -4.02 7.02 26.47
C GLU A 738 -2.89 8.05 26.24
N LYS A 739 -1.65 7.70 26.62
CA LYS A 739 -0.48 8.58 26.39
C LYS A 739 -0.21 8.76 24.91
N ARG A 740 -0.28 7.70 24.11
CA ARG A 740 -0.11 7.78 22.66
C ARG A 740 -1.20 8.64 22.02
N GLN A 741 -2.44 8.49 22.44
CA GLN A 741 -3.56 9.32 21.96
C GLN A 741 -3.39 10.80 22.35
N GLU A 742 -2.97 11.08 23.58
CA GLU A 742 -2.68 12.44 24.05
C GLU A 742 -1.59 13.11 23.19
N LEU A 743 -0.48 12.42 23.01
CA LEU A 743 0.66 12.93 22.22
C LEU A 743 0.28 13.10 20.74
N ALA A 744 -0.42 12.14 20.15
CA ALA A 744 -0.90 12.24 18.78
C ALA A 744 -1.90 13.38 18.57
N ALA A 745 -2.73 13.67 19.55
CA ALA A 745 -3.67 14.81 19.51
C ALA A 745 -2.94 16.16 19.61
N ARG A 746 -1.84 16.24 20.34
CA ARG A 746 -0.96 17.42 20.39
C ARG A 746 -0.13 17.56 19.13
N TYR A 747 0.32 16.45 18.58
CA TYR A 747 0.89 16.36 17.25
C TYR A 747 -0.27 16.39 16.24
N SER A 748 -0.94 17.46 16.14
CA SER A 748 -1.38 17.85 14.83
C SER A 748 -0.12 18.30 14.11
N LEU A 749 0.24 17.65 13.02
CA LEU A 749 1.24 18.14 12.05
C LEU A 749 1.13 19.64 11.83
N TYR A 750 0.08 20.26 12.30
CA TYR A 750 -0.50 21.47 11.89
C TYR A 750 -1.01 22.34 13.06
N GLN A 751 -0.33 22.33 14.21
CA GLN A 751 -0.61 23.34 15.20
C GLN A 751 0.19 24.59 14.85
N SER A 752 -0.53 25.59 14.33
CA SER A 752 0.02 26.89 14.00
C SER A 752 0.77 27.55 15.17
N SER A 753 0.39 27.25 16.42
CA SER A 753 1.14 27.66 17.63
C SER A 753 2.59 27.18 17.65
N ASP A 754 2.87 26.05 16.98
CA ASP A 754 4.21 25.49 16.91
C ASP A 754 5.13 26.25 15.95
N TYR A 755 4.59 27.09 15.05
CA TYR A 755 5.33 27.73 13.98
C TYR A 755 5.39 29.27 14.10
N GLY A 756 5.16 29.79 15.30
CA GLY A 756 5.25 31.23 15.58
C GLY A 756 4.15 32.07 14.90
N GLN A 757 3.17 31.44 14.29
CA GLN A 757 1.96 32.11 13.87
C GLN A 757 1.07 32.23 15.09
N THR A 758 1.00 33.38 15.65
CA THR A 758 0.09 33.73 16.73
C THR A 758 -1.36 33.82 16.22
N ILE A 759 -1.95 32.66 15.91
CA ILE A 759 -3.36 32.52 16.15
C ILE A 759 -3.45 32.08 17.61
N LEU A 760 -3.33 33.05 18.53
CA LEU A 760 -3.56 32.88 19.94
C LEU A 760 -2.56 32.03 20.75
N ALA A 761 -1.30 32.04 20.47
CA ALA A 761 -0.31 31.55 21.40
C ALA A 761 0.81 32.58 21.59
N ASN A 762 0.60 33.45 22.53
CA ASN A 762 1.72 34.02 23.23
C ASN A 762 2.36 32.96 24.12
N ASP A 763 3.70 32.97 24.25
CA ASP A 763 4.51 32.11 25.09
C ASP A 763 4.18 32.11 26.59
N ASP A 764 3.07 32.75 26.98
CA ASP A 764 2.57 32.87 28.34
C ASP A 764 1.25 32.08 28.57
N VAL A 765 0.94 31.04 27.81
CA VAL A 765 -0.15 30.14 28.20
C VAL A 765 0.27 29.34 29.42
N ARG A 766 -0.05 29.82 30.56
CA ARG A 766 0.02 29.08 31.83
C ARG A 766 -1.08 28.01 31.80
N THR A 767 -0.70 26.77 31.46
CA THR A 767 -1.64 25.62 31.43
C THR A 767 -2.06 25.14 32.82
N ASP A 768 -1.62 25.77 33.89
CA ASP A 768 -1.73 25.24 35.25
C ASP A 768 -2.68 26.03 36.18
N MET A 769 -3.44 26.99 35.67
CA MET A 769 -4.45 27.67 36.49
C MET A 769 -5.85 27.47 35.91
N GLU A 770 -6.70 26.82 36.69
CA GLU A 770 -8.12 26.75 36.43
C GLU A 770 -8.71 28.15 36.65
N VAL A 771 -8.91 28.90 35.53
CA VAL A 771 -9.39 30.29 35.55
C VAL A 771 -10.88 30.33 35.69
N ALA A 772 -11.57 29.27 35.27
CA ALA A 772 -13.04 29.20 35.31
C ALA A 772 -13.56 27.88 35.89
N TYR A 773 -14.50 27.95 36.83
CA TYR A 773 -15.10 26.79 37.50
C TYR A 773 -16.57 27.02 37.87
N PRO A 774 -17.39 25.97 38.04
CA PRO A 774 -17.07 24.57 37.85
C PRO A 774 -16.91 24.20 36.38
N ASN A 775 -16.10 23.20 36.13
CA ASN A 775 -15.89 22.61 34.79
C ASN A 775 -15.75 21.08 34.94
N PRO A 776 -16.71 20.26 34.45
CA PRO A 776 -17.91 20.63 33.65
C PRO A 776 -18.97 21.46 34.42
N ILE A 777 -19.79 22.21 33.66
CA ILE A 777 -20.89 23.04 34.17
C ILE A 777 -22.22 22.64 33.52
N ASP A 778 -23.31 22.71 34.29
CA ASP A 778 -24.66 22.49 33.76
C ASP A 778 -25.15 23.71 32.94
N SER A 779 -25.81 23.44 31.80
CA SER A 779 -26.38 24.51 30.97
C SER A 779 -27.34 25.36 31.77
N GLY A 780 -27.21 26.69 31.63
CA GLY A 780 -27.97 27.64 32.38
C GLY A 780 -27.44 27.96 33.81
N SER A 781 -26.30 27.40 34.21
CA SER A 781 -25.62 27.70 35.47
C SER A 781 -24.58 28.82 35.30
N ASP A 782 -24.19 29.43 36.44
CA ASP A 782 -23.17 30.48 36.45
C ASP A 782 -21.77 29.89 36.64
N MET A 783 -20.87 30.19 35.72
CA MET A 783 -19.46 29.84 35.81
C MET A 783 -18.68 31.00 36.43
N HIS A 784 -17.93 30.70 37.46
CA HIS A 784 -17.06 31.68 38.11
C HIS A 784 -15.73 31.80 37.37
N ILE A 785 -15.33 33.03 37.08
CA ILE A 785 -14.03 33.36 36.47
C ILE A 785 -13.18 34.03 37.55
N SER A 786 -12.02 33.42 37.81
CA SER A 786 -11.06 33.91 38.79
C SER A 786 -9.97 34.71 38.06
N MET A 787 -10.07 36.02 38.08
CA MET A 787 -9.09 36.91 37.49
C MET A 787 -8.61 37.94 38.52
N PRO A 788 -7.33 38.38 38.45
CA PRO A 788 -6.87 39.56 39.18
C PRO A 788 -7.73 40.79 38.82
N ASP A 789 -7.61 41.88 39.59
CA ASP A 789 -8.36 43.11 39.36
C ASP A 789 -7.86 43.90 38.14
N VAL A 790 -7.86 43.21 36.97
CA VAL A 790 -7.52 43.77 35.67
C VAL A 790 -8.69 43.67 34.72
N ALA A 791 -8.77 44.60 33.76
CA ALA A 791 -9.78 44.57 32.70
C ALA A 791 -9.42 43.48 31.67
N TYR A 792 -10.40 42.67 31.25
CA TYR A 792 -10.25 41.65 30.28
C TYR A 792 -11.45 41.53 29.35
N THR A 793 -11.21 41.03 28.13
CA THR A 793 -12.26 40.61 27.20
C THR A 793 -12.42 39.10 27.27
N LEU A 794 -13.59 38.62 27.65
CA LEU A 794 -13.96 37.22 27.62
C LEU A 794 -14.66 36.90 26.30
N SER A 795 -14.17 35.90 25.60
CA SER A 795 -14.84 35.32 24.44
C SER A 795 -15.01 33.82 24.61
N ILE A 796 -16.17 33.27 24.18
CA ILE A 796 -16.44 31.83 24.21
C ILE A 796 -16.74 31.37 22.77
N TYR A 797 -16.08 30.28 22.33
CA TYR A 797 -16.20 29.74 21.00
C TYR A 797 -16.74 28.30 21.10
N ASN A 798 -17.61 27.91 20.15
CA ASN A 798 -18.03 26.52 19.98
C ASN A 798 -16.97 25.70 19.25
N MET A 799 -17.20 24.39 19.07
CA MET A 799 -16.30 23.48 18.39
C MET A 799 -16.10 23.81 16.89
N ALA A 800 -16.99 24.58 16.28
CA ALA A 800 -16.85 25.05 14.92
C ALA A 800 -15.99 26.32 14.81
N GLY A 801 -15.48 26.85 15.96
CA GLY A 801 -14.72 28.09 16.00
C GLY A 801 -15.58 29.36 15.95
N GLU A 802 -16.91 29.23 16.00
CA GLU A 802 -17.80 30.36 16.03
C GLU A 802 -17.84 30.97 17.41
N ARG A 803 -17.72 32.28 17.50
CA ARG A 803 -17.82 32.99 18.78
C ARG A 803 -19.29 33.10 19.22
N VAL A 804 -19.65 32.33 20.26
CA VAL A 804 -21.03 32.26 20.81
C VAL A 804 -21.29 33.28 21.91
N TYR A 805 -20.23 33.86 22.51
CA TYR A 805 -20.36 34.87 23.58
C TYR A 805 -19.13 35.77 23.62
N GLN A 806 -19.35 37.05 23.95
CA GLN A 806 -18.27 37.99 24.23
C GLN A 806 -18.76 39.06 25.24
N THR A 807 -17.92 39.41 26.19
CA THR A 807 -18.15 40.50 27.14
C THR A 807 -16.81 41.03 27.65
N GLU A 808 -16.85 42.30 28.14
CA GLU A 808 -15.73 42.89 28.88
C GLU A 808 -16.03 42.85 30.38
N LYS A 809 -15.05 42.52 31.18
CA LYS A 809 -15.12 42.41 32.64
C LYS A 809 -13.86 42.94 33.30
N THR A 810 -13.91 43.18 34.62
CA THR A 810 -12.76 43.53 35.44
C THR A 810 -12.79 42.70 36.70
N GLY A 811 -11.65 42.07 37.07
CA GLY A 811 -11.58 41.21 38.25
C GLY A 811 -12.42 39.96 38.15
N ALA A 812 -12.64 39.28 39.29
CA ALA A 812 -13.46 38.07 39.32
C ALA A 812 -14.91 38.31 38.89
N ALA A 813 -15.49 37.44 38.09
CA ALA A 813 -16.84 37.60 37.53
C ALA A 813 -17.58 36.28 37.40
N ASN A 814 -18.90 36.32 37.38
CA ASN A 814 -19.75 35.20 37.03
C ASN A 814 -20.31 35.36 35.62
N VAL A 815 -20.34 34.30 34.85
CA VAL A 815 -20.85 34.23 33.50
C VAL A 815 -21.88 33.12 33.37
N ARG A 816 -23.08 33.47 32.93
CA ARG A 816 -24.17 32.54 32.69
C ARG A 816 -23.88 31.69 31.45
N MET A 817 -23.76 30.40 31.65
CA MET A 817 -23.43 29.43 30.54
C MET A 817 -24.72 28.91 29.90
N SER A 818 -25.48 29.76 29.22
CA SER A 818 -26.74 29.40 28.56
C SER A 818 -26.52 28.84 27.15
N PHE A 819 -25.66 27.84 27.02
CA PHE A 819 -25.32 27.20 25.74
C PHE A 819 -25.81 25.75 25.71
N PRO A 820 -26.05 25.16 24.50
CA PRO A 820 -26.31 23.73 24.37
C PRO A 820 -25.20 22.90 24.99
N SER A 821 -25.54 21.65 25.38
CA SER A 821 -24.52 20.70 25.85
C SER A 821 -23.44 20.51 24.77
N GLY A 822 -22.18 20.63 25.18
CA GLY A 822 -21.05 20.59 24.26
C GLY A 822 -19.73 21.04 24.87
N VAL A 823 -18.70 21.05 24.06
CA VAL A 823 -17.36 21.55 24.40
C VAL A 823 -17.19 22.95 23.84
N TYR A 824 -16.68 23.85 24.64
CA TYR A 824 -16.42 25.25 24.28
C TYR A 824 -15.00 25.63 24.63
N THR A 825 -14.45 26.60 23.89
CA THR A 825 -13.19 27.24 24.24
C THR A 825 -13.44 28.62 24.76
N MET A 826 -13.06 28.88 26.00
CA MET A 826 -13.08 30.19 26.61
C MET A 826 -11.75 30.88 26.44
N VAL A 827 -11.75 32.15 26.05
CA VAL A 827 -10.55 32.99 25.86
C VAL A 827 -10.73 34.26 26.66
N LEU A 828 -9.75 34.56 27.53
CA LEU A 828 -9.66 35.78 28.32
C LEU A 828 -8.48 36.60 27.80
N LEU A 829 -8.75 37.75 27.22
CA LEU A 829 -7.71 38.64 26.71
C LEU A 829 -7.50 39.81 27.67
N HIS A 830 -6.33 39.94 28.26
CA HIS A 830 -5.93 41.02 29.15
C HIS A 830 -4.46 41.38 28.98
N ASP A 831 -4.10 42.64 29.12
CA ASP A 831 -2.72 43.16 29.07
C ASP A 831 -1.88 42.60 27.86
N GLY A 832 -2.58 42.38 26.72
CA GLY A 832 -1.96 41.82 25.54
C GLY A 832 -1.65 40.29 25.62
N LYS A 833 -2.16 39.60 26.67
CA LYS A 833 -2.04 38.16 26.89
C LYS A 833 -3.42 37.51 26.74
N ALA A 834 -3.43 36.23 26.36
CA ALA A 834 -4.61 35.43 26.22
C ALA A 834 -4.53 34.18 27.12
N ASP A 835 -5.43 34.05 28.10
CA ASP A 835 -5.65 32.82 28.85
C ASP A 835 -6.76 32.02 28.18
N THR A 836 -6.55 30.74 28.02
CA THR A 836 -7.53 29.86 27.35
C THR A 836 -7.87 28.68 28.25
N GLN A 837 -9.16 28.36 28.33
CA GLN A 837 -9.64 27.18 29.06
C GLN A 837 -10.74 26.49 28.26
N ARG A 838 -10.66 25.15 28.18
CA ARG A 838 -11.74 24.33 27.63
C ARG A 838 -12.85 24.21 28.69
N VAL A 839 -14.08 24.47 28.31
CA VAL A 839 -15.26 24.39 29.16
C VAL A 839 -16.23 23.36 28.59
N ILE A 840 -16.70 22.45 29.45
CA ILE A 840 -17.69 21.44 29.10
C ILE A 840 -19.03 21.84 29.70
N VAL A 841 -20.01 22.10 28.83
CA VAL A 841 -21.40 22.35 29.23
C VAL A 841 -22.19 21.04 29.11
N LYS A 842 -22.87 20.63 30.18
CA LYS A 842 -23.67 19.40 30.23
C LYS A 842 -25.11 19.62 29.80
#